data_64ef604c7aaad9641a1a99f54ec8a374
#
_entry.id   64ef604c7aaad9641a1a99f54ec8a374
#
_cell.length_a   1.000
_cell.length_b   1.000
_cell.length_c   1.000
_cell.angle_alpha   90.00
_cell.angle_beta   90.00
_cell.angle_gamma   90.00
#
_symmetry.space_group_name_H-M   'P 1'
#
loop_
_entity.id
_entity.type
_entity.pdbx_description
1 polymer ?
#
loop_
_entity_poly.entity_id
_entity_poly.type
_entity_poly.pdbx_seq_one_letter_code
_entity_poly.pdbx_strand_id
1 'polypeptide(L)'
;MRGTPMKRLSFFLGVFSMGLVAFLVLTGQFGSSEENSTLPSFELEELAPLTRNQVTFRSHDPIRGRLRFVLKGDLDISSGVTFSSENLTQQRTLVDTTIELPVYTNDPNTPSDQILLEAEKVITHQQGEERAQVDGLLNAKGAGGSPELETRDIQILWSEGEGVFLSGSSPVRMMWPELELRGINGLSGSIGSESGLEQLIFAPPILMALTASGSGPFIENSTSPGENQVRIICEGPLVLGESGRGARFDGSVKIFETPSSAPMNPEVDVPVQHIAADYLDMELDPFSRRLKSIRSEQKENPITVFLDATTRIQGSNLNWEEGSDFVELTGDVIIDHPAGRFMAARARVLTGASRCILDGGLEGILQGPATGESNALGPEGGHEWLVEADRAEFAFGSGSLKELKATHTEGRSVVIREQRKGGATLRGDSLTWNADSRELQITSTSEKQCTFAEGENRITSNSIAFTANSPMLIFRDAVEAELIEWPEGRRNNSRRWLGNGARGQIRADELSLVWDALQRLDTLKASAAETPLEMNIEGEVRLSVKGSELSWRGQEGVLELMGAGRQEIHLVDRARLWADHLVLSTLLGQASGLGAVRGQFLRPGEPDDFLELNCDELIAQFAEKVLPQDSENSKSGSRRWGEISAVRSLGSEDRPVQIEDKNLRAEGQEFLWNAKEDTFRFQGPGRQKVEVASDDSLPGFIDASQITINRGESNILLEGQAKASIYLASNPGEMGEQSENPLIWTLDAQRIQSEVDLESTPIRLKSVEGKGGVVLLQEQGQLEFRGQLFRWDQKQQRLTLTSEDGQGLQTFSRGKDPRDEIVAREVVLVRTTSSGTNPQERLEALLSSVLSAVIHLQGKDNRAPGKVDLRSEELLLTLKEGLGDTTIRAHEALAWGSVDLRGGDYRILSERARILARNRTVELTGSSRQQVQVFRDGVSSLPPSRAVKLTQERGGYRVESLPRAGGWSMRDIETSLGRMGRLDRRPSP
;
A
#
# COMPACT_ATOMS: atom_id res chain seq x y z
N MET A 1 -14.33 6.26 41.43
CA MET A 1 -15.01 6.09 42.70
C MET A 1 -15.97 7.23 42.96
N ARG A 2 -17.27 7.01 42.76
CA ARG A 2 -18.43 7.74 43.33
C ARG A 2 -19.64 7.09 42.68
N GLY A 3 -20.16 6.01 43.33
CA GLY A 3 -21.38 5.33 42.91
C GLY A 3 -22.58 6.12 43.34
N THR A 4 -23.46 6.33 42.40
CA THR A 4 -24.71 7.08 42.54
C THR A 4 -25.71 6.35 43.46
N PRO A 5 -26.40 7.07 44.32
CA PRO A 5 -27.35 6.49 45.34
C PRO A 5 -28.70 6.02 44.75
N MET A 6 -28.88 6.03 43.42
CA MET A 6 -30.17 5.76 42.81
C MET A 6 -30.58 4.26 42.74
N LYS A 7 -29.59 3.35 42.76
CA LYS A 7 -29.89 1.88 42.73
C LYS A 7 -30.38 1.28 44.05
N ARG A 8 -30.26 1.99 45.16
CA ARG A 8 -30.76 1.51 46.46
C ARG A 8 -32.25 1.87 46.74
N LEU A 9 -32.77 2.90 46.05
CA LEU A 9 -34.16 3.34 46.23
C LEU A 9 -35.16 2.42 45.50
N SER A 10 -34.81 1.91 44.31
CA SER A 10 -35.64 1.00 43.52
C SER A 10 -35.78 -0.40 44.17
N PHE A 11 -34.74 -0.87 44.87
CA PHE A 11 -34.79 -2.14 45.58
C PHE A 11 -35.73 -2.10 46.84
N PHE A 12 -35.73 -0.96 47.53
CA PHE A 12 -36.62 -0.80 48.73
C PHE A 12 -38.09 -0.62 48.33
N LEU A 13 -38.39 0.03 47.19
CA LEU A 13 -39.79 0.15 46.73
C LEU A 13 -40.36 -1.18 46.23
N GLY A 14 -39.56 -2.04 45.60
CA GLY A 14 -39.97 -3.37 45.15
C GLY A 14 -40.29 -4.33 46.31
N VAL A 15 -39.48 -4.31 47.37
CA VAL A 15 -39.72 -5.14 48.56
C VAL A 15 -40.91 -4.67 49.35
N PHE A 16 -41.19 -3.35 49.39
CA PHE A 16 -42.33 -2.79 50.09
C PHE A 16 -43.67 -3.08 49.37
N SER A 17 -43.73 -3.10 48.06
CA SER A 17 -44.93 -3.45 47.30
C SER A 17 -45.30 -4.93 47.43
N MET A 18 -44.29 -5.84 47.39
CA MET A 18 -44.52 -7.27 47.61
C MET A 18 -45.01 -7.59 49.05
N GLY A 19 -44.49 -6.87 50.05
CA GLY A 19 -44.98 -7.01 51.44
C GLY A 19 -46.42 -6.55 51.65
N LEU A 20 -46.81 -5.50 50.87
CA LEU A 20 -48.19 -4.99 50.97
C LEU A 20 -49.24 -5.95 50.37
N VAL A 21 -48.91 -6.57 49.23
CA VAL A 21 -49.77 -7.55 48.56
C VAL A 21 -49.85 -8.83 49.39
N ALA A 22 -48.75 -9.32 49.95
CA ALA A 22 -48.79 -10.49 50.87
C ALA A 22 -49.58 -10.22 52.14
N PHE A 23 -49.55 -9.01 52.66
CA PHE A 23 -50.36 -8.62 53.84
C PHE A 23 -51.84 -8.56 53.52
N LEU A 24 -52.28 -8.06 52.37
CA LEU A 24 -53.68 -8.00 51.95
C LEU A 24 -54.25 -9.38 51.64
N VAL A 25 -53.48 -10.34 51.18
CA VAL A 25 -53.91 -11.74 50.96
C VAL A 25 -54.02 -12.51 52.27
N LEU A 26 -53.19 -12.23 53.28
CA LEU A 26 -53.16 -12.93 54.56
C LEU A 26 -54.23 -12.41 55.55
N THR A 27 -54.75 -11.20 55.37
CA THR A 27 -55.73 -10.61 56.30
C THR A 27 -57.23 -10.88 55.98
N GLY A 28 -57.47 -11.57 54.82
CA GLY A 28 -58.79 -12.11 54.57
C GLY A 28 -59.95 -11.09 54.55
N GLN A 29 -59.68 -9.82 54.25
CA GLN A 29 -60.71 -8.82 54.18
C GLN A 29 -61.37 -8.75 52.78
N PHE A 30 -62.04 -9.84 52.41
CA PHE A 30 -63.12 -9.74 51.46
C PHE A 30 -64.37 -10.10 52.25
N GLY A 31 -65.23 -9.11 52.62
CA GLY A 31 -66.40 -9.28 53.33
C GLY A 31 -67.39 -10.11 52.52
N SER A 32 -67.84 -11.16 53.15
CA SER A 32 -69.03 -11.88 52.71
C SER A 32 -70.24 -10.96 52.91
N SER A 33 -70.78 -10.40 51.85
CA SER A 33 -72.19 -9.91 51.91
C SER A 33 -73.09 -11.12 51.63
N GLU A 34 -73.66 -11.65 52.72
CA GLU A 34 -74.82 -12.49 52.61
C GLU A 34 -75.97 -11.64 52.07
N GLU A 35 -76.19 -11.60 50.78
CA GLU A 35 -77.45 -11.23 50.19
C GLU A 35 -78.22 -12.51 49.87
N ASN A 36 -79.40 -12.62 50.48
CA ASN A 36 -80.34 -13.66 50.20
C ASN A 36 -80.75 -13.75 48.75
N SER A 37 -80.07 -14.63 48.00
CA SER A 37 -80.47 -14.95 46.63
C SER A 37 -81.64 -15.94 46.66
N THR A 38 -82.80 -15.50 46.22
CA THR A 38 -83.84 -16.35 45.74
C THR A 38 -83.43 -17.24 44.64
N LEU A 39 -83.39 -18.54 44.83
CA LEU A 39 -82.96 -19.54 43.83
C LEU A 39 -83.78 -19.41 42.54
N PRO A 40 -83.06 -19.41 41.31
CA PRO A 40 -83.80 -19.44 40.09
C PRO A 40 -84.58 -20.74 39.93
N SER A 41 -85.84 -20.57 39.60
CA SER A 41 -86.73 -21.72 39.35
C SER A 41 -86.46 -22.29 37.96
N PHE A 42 -86.25 -23.62 37.93
CA PHE A 42 -86.27 -24.33 36.63
C PHE A 42 -87.72 -24.50 36.21
N GLU A 43 -88.15 -23.90 35.09
CA GLU A 43 -89.37 -24.22 34.40
C GLU A 43 -89.22 -25.43 33.52
N LEU A 44 -89.91 -26.49 33.84
CA LEU A 44 -90.03 -27.69 33.04
C LEU A 44 -91.18 -27.48 32.04
N GLU A 45 -90.91 -27.24 30.82
CA GLU A 45 -91.87 -27.17 29.73
C GLU A 45 -92.15 -28.61 29.28
N GLU A 46 -93.25 -29.21 29.78
CA GLU A 46 -93.75 -30.48 29.19
C GLU A 46 -94.34 -30.20 27.81
N LEU A 47 -93.57 -30.49 26.79
CA LEU A 47 -94.10 -30.53 25.41
C LEU A 47 -94.84 -31.87 25.22
N ALA A 48 -96.02 -31.80 24.56
CA ALA A 48 -96.94 -32.87 24.37
C ALA A 48 -96.24 -34.22 23.96
N PRO A 49 -96.89 -35.39 24.20
CA PRO A 49 -96.23 -36.67 24.16
C PRO A 49 -95.67 -37.04 22.75
N LEU A 50 -94.43 -36.72 22.54
CA LEU A 50 -93.70 -37.28 21.53
C LEU A 50 -93.12 -38.62 21.97
N THR A 51 -93.13 -39.58 21.13
CA THR A 51 -92.69 -40.97 21.29
C THR A 51 -91.25 -41.18 21.74
N ARG A 52 -90.55 -40.12 22.13
CA ARG A 52 -89.20 -40.05 22.72
C ARG A 52 -89.33 -39.15 23.97
N ASN A 53 -88.70 -39.53 25.07
CA ASN A 53 -88.68 -38.76 26.37
C ASN A 53 -87.71 -37.54 26.24
N GLN A 54 -87.92 -36.74 25.24
CA GLN A 54 -87.04 -35.54 24.98
C GLN A 54 -87.40 -34.44 25.98
N VAL A 55 -86.52 -34.02 26.77
CA VAL A 55 -86.68 -33.00 27.79
C VAL A 55 -85.86 -31.73 27.38
N THR A 56 -86.48 -30.58 27.56
CA THR A 56 -85.84 -29.30 27.33
C THR A 56 -85.87 -28.53 28.66
N PHE A 57 -84.67 -28.20 29.12
CA PHE A 57 -84.43 -27.28 30.22
C PHE A 57 -84.02 -25.90 29.73
N ARG A 58 -84.59 -24.83 30.24
CA ARG A 58 -84.24 -23.44 29.98
C ARG A 58 -83.89 -22.77 31.27
N SER A 59 -82.68 -22.14 31.30
CA SER A 59 -82.31 -21.32 32.45
C SER A 59 -82.27 -19.84 32.00
N HIS A 60 -82.73 -18.96 32.84
CA HIS A 60 -82.83 -17.55 32.61
C HIS A 60 -82.12 -16.83 33.75
N ASP A 61 -81.45 -15.70 33.42
CA ASP A 61 -80.86 -14.78 34.36
C ASP A 61 -82.04 -14.25 35.32
N PRO A 62 -81.93 -14.49 36.60
CA PRO A 62 -83.00 -14.05 37.49
C PRO A 62 -83.09 -12.52 37.62
N ILE A 63 -82.00 -11.77 37.31
CA ILE A 63 -81.92 -10.33 37.42
C ILE A 63 -82.35 -9.66 36.12
N ARG A 64 -81.85 -10.20 35.01
CA ARG A 64 -82.03 -9.59 33.70
C ARG A 64 -83.08 -10.27 32.85
N GLY A 65 -83.62 -11.41 33.25
CA GLY A 65 -84.63 -12.19 32.53
C GLY A 65 -84.13 -12.79 31.19
N ARG A 66 -82.83 -12.77 30.90
CA ARG A 66 -82.26 -13.30 29.69
C ARG A 66 -82.09 -14.83 29.77
N LEU A 67 -82.20 -15.47 28.58
CA LEU A 67 -81.96 -16.90 28.49
C LEU A 67 -80.46 -17.15 28.70
N ARG A 68 -80.10 -17.99 29.68
CA ARG A 68 -78.68 -18.35 29.95
C ARG A 68 -78.25 -19.57 29.11
N PHE A 69 -79.07 -20.58 29.08
CA PHE A 69 -78.85 -21.78 28.29
C PHE A 69 -80.18 -22.54 28.08
N VAL A 70 -80.16 -23.37 27.02
CA VAL A 70 -81.22 -24.36 26.78
C VAL A 70 -80.50 -25.71 26.70
N LEU A 71 -81.05 -26.67 27.53
CA LEU A 71 -80.55 -28.06 27.54
C LEU A 71 -81.65 -28.95 27.00
N LYS A 72 -81.29 -29.62 25.87
CA LYS A 72 -82.22 -30.55 25.23
C LYS A 72 -81.60 -31.94 25.18
N GLY A 73 -82.32 -33.00 25.57
CA GLY A 73 -81.80 -34.36 25.53
C GLY A 73 -82.83 -35.36 25.84
N ASP A 74 -82.61 -36.63 25.64
CA ASP A 74 -83.42 -37.71 26.01
C ASP A 74 -83.16 -38.09 27.46
N LEU A 75 -84.25 -38.08 28.34
CA LEU A 75 -84.13 -38.48 29.71
C LEU A 75 -83.79 -39.98 29.81
N ASP A 76 -82.64 -40.30 30.46
CA ASP A 76 -82.32 -41.71 30.77
C ASP A 76 -83.13 -42.22 31.99
N ILE A 77 -84.23 -42.83 31.67
CA ILE A 77 -85.13 -43.40 32.66
C ILE A 77 -84.50 -44.61 33.37
N SER A 78 -83.48 -45.22 32.80
CA SER A 78 -82.77 -46.40 33.34
C SER A 78 -81.92 -46.10 34.56
N SER A 79 -81.43 -44.88 34.64
CA SER A 79 -80.57 -44.44 35.71
C SER A 79 -81.21 -44.18 37.09
N GLY A 80 -82.52 -44.24 37.16
CA GLY A 80 -83.31 -44.11 38.41
C GLY A 80 -83.08 -42.74 39.09
N VAL A 81 -84.13 -42.06 39.44
CA VAL A 81 -84.05 -40.85 40.30
C VAL A 81 -83.59 -41.33 41.68
N THR A 82 -82.33 -41.19 41.98
CA THR A 82 -81.78 -41.51 43.32
C THR A 82 -81.96 -40.31 44.25
N PHE A 83 -82.96 -40.50 45.19
CA PHE A 83 -83.10 -39.59 46.32
C PHE A 83 -82.08 -40.02 47.39
N SER A 84 -81.06 -39.26 47.71
CA SER A 84 -80.25 -39.48 48.89
C SER A 84 -80.99 -38.79 50.04
N SER A 85 -81.20 -39.48 51.15
CA SER A 85 -82.03 -39.06 52.32
C SER A 85 -81.39 -37.92 53.15
N GLU A 86 -80.24 -37.46 52.88
CA GLU A 86 -79.56 -36.40 53.65
C GLU A 86 -79.46 -35.02 52.96
N ASN A 87 -79.68 -34.97 51.69
CA ASN A 87 -79.77 -33.72 50.94
C ASN A 87 -80.64 -33.93 49.69
N LEU A 88 -81.76 -33.18 49.57
CA LEU A 88 -82.73 -33.22 48.45
C LEU A 88 -82.04 -32.81 47.07
N THR A 89 -81.11 -33.57 46.66
CA THR A 89 -80.48 -33.40 45.37
C THR A 89 -81.17 -34.23 44.34
N GLN A 90 -81.92 -33.62 43.43
CA GLN A 90 -82.42 -34.29 42.24
C GLN A 90 -81.25 -34.35 41.17
N GLN A 91 -80.78 -35.59 40.98
CA GLN A 91 -79.85 -35.86 39.88
C GLN A 91 -80.65 -36.35 38.66
N ARG A 92 -80.49 -35.73 37.49
CA ARG A 92 -81.16 -36.15 36.25
C ARG A 92 -80.06 -36.46 35.24
N THR A 93 -80.23 -37.60 34.57
CA THR A 93 -79.32 -38.00 33.50
C THR A 93 -80.01 -37.82 32.17
N LEU A 94 -79.43 -37.08 31.25
CA LEU A 94 -79.83 -36.88 29.87
C LEU A 94 -78.84 -37.53 28.96
N VAL A 95 -79.30 -38.26 27.93
CA VAL A 95 -78.49 -38.84 26.89
C VAL A 95 -78.71 -38.06 25.58
N ASP A 96 -77.76 -38.15 24.61
CA ASP A 96 -77.80 -37.41 23.31
C ASP A 96 -78.27 -35.96 23.54
N THR A 97 -77.53 -35.28 24.42
CA THR A 97 -77.91 -33.96 24.94
C THR A 97 -77.29 -32.85 24.13
N THR A 98 -78.11 -31.84 23.81
CA THR A 98 -77.68 -30.60 23.22
C THR A 98 -77.83 -29.48 24.27
N ILE A 99 -76.80 -28.68 24.52
CA ILE A 99 -76.76 -27.48 25.34
C ILE A 99 -76.57 -26.28 24.42
N GLU A 100 -77.52 -25.39 24.33
CA GLU A 100 -77.51 -24.15 23.61
C GLU A 100 -77.16 -23.01 24.58
N LEU A 101 -76.02 -22.33 24.35
CA LEU A 101 -75.59 -21.18 25.12
C LEU A 101 -75.67 -19.89 24.19
N PRO A 102 -76.79 -19.05 24.49
CA PRO A 102 -76.98 -17.83 23.70
C PRO A 102 -75.92 -16.76 24.05
N VAL A 103 -75.34 -16.06 23.01
CA VAL A 103 -74.36 -14.98 23.15
C VAL A 103 -75.06 -13.67 22.76
N TYR A 104 -75.01 -12.67 23.64
CA TYR A 104 -75.62 -11.33 23.48
C TYR A 104 -74.50 -10.30 23.27
N THR A 105 -74.27 -9.77 22.06
CA THR A 105 -73.21 -8.84 21.77
C THR A 105 -73.73 -7.40 21.63
N ASN A 106 -74.78 -7.13 20.89
CA ASN A 106 -75.30 -5.77 20.62
C ASN A 106 -76.71 -5.46 21.15
N ASP A 107 -77.51 -6.45 21.36
CA ASP A 107 -78.86 -6.30 21.91
C ASP A 107 -79.01 -7.15 23.16
N PRO A 108 -79.33 -6.54 24.31
CA PRO A 108 -79.43 -7.33 25.53
C PRO A 108 -80.63 -8.31 25.54
N ASN A 109 -81.54 -8.21 24.61
CA ASN A 109 -82.73 -9.03 24.56
C ASN A 109 -82.75 -10.04 23.41
N THR A 110 -81.85 -9.90 22.45
CA THR A 110 -81.81 -10.81 21.29
C THR A 110 -80.41 -11.44 21.19
N PRO A 111 -80.32 -12.75 21.33
CA PRO A 111 -78.96 -13.35 21.17
C PRO A 111 -78.51 -13.16 19.77
N SER A 112 -77.28 -12.64 19.59
CA SER A 112 -76.64 -12.43 18.33
C SER A 112 -75.98 -13.69 17.76
N ASP A 113 -75.70 -14.64 18.63
CA ASP A 113 -75.08 -15.93 18.31
C ASP A 113 -75.43 -16.99 19.36
N GLN A 114 -75.17 -18.24 19.11
CA GLN A 114 -75.30 -19.31 20.04
C GLN A 114 -74.15 -20.33 19.94
N ILE A 115 -73.71 -20.82 21.09
CA ILE A 115 -72.74 -21.93 21.16
C ILE A 115 -73.57 -23.19 21.47
N LEU A 116 -73.40 -24.16 20.57
CA LEU A 116 -74.06 -25.45 20.66
C LEU A 116 -73.11 -26.51 21.23
N LEU A 117 -73.48 -27.14 22.34
CA LEU A 117 -72.73 -28.22 22.96
C LEU A 117 -73.48 -29.49 22.74
N GLU A 118 -72.95 -30.48 22.08
CA GLU A 118 -73.50 -31.83 21.91
C GLU A 118 -72.76 -32.79 22.84
N ALA A 119 -73.47 -33.43 23.72
CA ALA A 119 -72.92 -34.33 24.74
C ALA A 119 -73.57 -35.71 24.72
N GLU A 120 -72.76 -36.76 24.81
CA GLU A 120 -73.27 -38.15 24.88
C GLU A 120 -74.20 -38.35 26.10
N LYS A 121 -73.79 -37.79 27.23
CA LYS A 121 -74.55 -37.91 28.48
C LYS A 121 -74.29 -36.72 29.37
N VAL A 122 -75.33 -36.12 29.91
CA VAL A 122 -75.25 -35.01 30.85
C VAL A 122 -75.99 -35.37 32.17
N ILE A 123 -75.32 -35.23 33.25
CA ILE A 123 -75.85 -35.44 34.56
C ILE A 123 -76.04 -34.05 35.23
N THR A 124 -77.27 -33.64 35.50
CA THR A 124 -77.60 -32.37 36.17
C THR A 124 -77.76 -32.55 37.64
N HIS A 125 -77.24 -31.65 38.49
CA HIS A 125 -77.36 -31.59 39.88
C HIS A 125 -78.08 -30.29 40.25
N GLN A 126 -79.09 -30.39 41.08
CA GLN A 126 -79.85 -29.25 41.59
C GLN A 126 -79.58 -29.07 43.08
N GLN A 127 -78.61 -28.27 43.45
CA GLN A 127 -78.26 -27.92 44.78
C GLN A 127 -77.60 -26.57 44.89
N GLY A 128 -78.34 -25.50 45.00
CA GLY A 128 -77.83 -24.14 45.22
C GLY A 128 -77.05 -23.53 44.11
N GLU A 129 -76.24 -24.30 43.44
CA GLU A 129 -75.49 -23.95 42.24
C GLU A 129 -75.98 -24.87 41.13
N GLU A 130 -76.22 -24.28 39.93
CA GLU A 130 -76.62 -25.07 38.76
C GLU A 130 -75.34 -25.74 38.20
N ARG A 131 -75.31 -27.09 38.35
CA ARG A 131 -74.12 -27.87 37.85
C ARG A 131 -74.61 -28.98 36.89
N ALA A 132 -73.88 -29.17 35.86
CA ALA A 132 -74.02 -30.36 35.01
C ALA A 132 -72.71 -31.05 34.88
N GLN A 133 -72.71 -32.38 34.90
CA GLN A 133 -71.49 -33.16 34.54
C GLN A 133 -71.79 -33.85 33.22
N VAL A 134 -70.97 -33.65 32.26
CA VAL A 134 -70.95 -34.40 31.01
C VAL A 134 -70.15 -35.68 31.24
N ASP A 135 -70.79 -36.82 31.00
CA ASP A 135 -70.13 -38.12 31.04
C ASP A 135 -70.06 -38.68 29.59
N GLY A 136 -68.86 -38.90 29.12
CA GLY A 136 -68.56 -39.22 27.71
C GLY A 136 -68.15 -38.03 26.86
N LEU A 137 -68.38 -38.12 25.56
CA LEU A 137 -67.88 -37.13 24.56
C LEU A 137 -68.73 -35.85 24.59
N LEU A 138 -68.14 -34.70 24.67
CA LEU A 138 -68.70 -33.37 24.47
C LEU A 138 -68.12 -32.74 23.19
N ASN A 139 -69.00 -32.41 22.26
CA ASN A 139 -68.65 -31.64 21.06
C ASN A 139 -69.36 -30.29 21.16
N ALA A 140 -68.58 -29.21 21.06
CA ALA A 140 -69.05 -27.82 20.97
C ALA A 140 -68.89 -27.26 19.59
N LYS A 141 -69.98 -26.70 19.03
CA LYS A 141 -69.94 -26.02 17.72
C LYS A 141 -70.55 -24.63 17.86
N GLY A 142 -69.80 -23.61 17.50
CA GLY A 142 -70.34 -22.24 17.42
C GLY A 142 -70.87 -21.94 16.02
N ALA A 143 -71.79 -20.97 15.89
CA ALA A 143 -72.23 -20.47 14.63
C ALA A 143 -71.13 -19.55 13.99
N GLY A 144 -71.03 -19.52 12.70
CA GLY A 144 -70.25 -18.47 11.99
C GLY A 144 -68.72 -18.49 12.08
N GLY A 145 -68.08 -19.67 12.22
CA GLY A 145 -66.62 -19.79 12.31
C GLY A 145 -66.11 -19.90 13.73
N SER A 146 -66.92 -20.16 14.68
CA SER A 146 -66.56 -20.53 16.05
C SER A 146 -65.77 -21.87 16.06
N PRO A 147 -64.85 -22.09 17.05
CA PRO A 147 -64.15 -23.34 17.16
C PRO A 147 -65.04 -24.55 17.40
N GLU A 148 -64.64 -25.69 16.85
CA GLU A 148 -65.11 -26.95 17.29
C GLU A 148 -64.32 -27.46 18.48
N LEU A 149 -64.97 -27.73 19.63
CA LEU A 149 -64.33 -28.26 20.82
C LEU A 149 -64.80 -29.73 21.03
N GLU A 150 -63.82 -30.59 21.17
CA GLU A 150 -64.03 -32.02 21.50
C GLU A 150 -63.32 -32.31 22.83
N THR A 151 -64.07 -32.83 23.80
CA THR A 151 -63.52 -33.25 25.11
C THR A 151 -64.39 -34.36 25.71
N ARG A 152 -64.00 -34.86 26.89
CA ARG A 152 -64.82 -35.87 27.67
C ARG A 152 -64.87 -35.47 29.10
N ASP A 153 -65.94 -35.97 29.79
CA ASP A 153 -66.06 -35.92 31.27
C ASP A 153 -65.79 -34.49 31.80
N ILE A 154 -66.55 -33.50 31.36
CA ILE A 154 -66.47 -32.12 31.76
C ILE A 154 -67.53 -31.71 32.75
N GLN A 155 -67.18 -30.84 33.67
CA GLN A 155 -68.17 -30.22 34.59
C GLN A 155 -68.57 -28.85 34.07
N ILE A 156 -69.85 -28.57 34.05
CA ILE A 156 -70.44 -27.29 33.68
C ILE A 156 -71.05 -26.65 34.88
N LEU A 157 -70.63 -25.46 35.26
CA LEU A 157 -71.15 -24.68 36.39
C LEU A 157 -71.74 -23.38 35.84
N TRP A 158 -72.96 -23.08 36.19
CA TRP A 158 -73.56 -21.80 35.81
C TRP A 158 -73.54 -20.86 37.06
N SER A 159 -72.86 -19.74 36.94
CA SER A 159 -72.78 -18.73 37.96
C SER A 159 -73.78 -17.61 37.76
N GLU A 160 -74.37 -17.12 38.85
CA GLU A 160 -75.27 -15.96 38.77
C GLU A 160 -74.48 -14.69 38.22
N GLY A 161 -74.92 -14.25 37.06
CA GLY A 161 -74.37 -12.99 36.49
C GLY A 161 -73.04 -13.10 35.71
N GLU A 162 -72.26 -14.17 35.84
CA GLU A 162 -70.92 -14.30 35.28
C GLU A 162 -70.83 -15.24 34.07
N GLY A 163 -71.88 -15.95 33.72
CA GLY A 163 -71.88 -16.91 32.61
C GLY A 163 -71.70 -18.36 33.03
N VAL A 164 -71.11 -19.15 32.18
CA VAL A 164 -70.96 -20.62 32.35
C VAL A 164 -69.45 -20.93 32.55
N PHE A 165 -69.13 -21.63 33.61
CA PHE A 165 -67.83 -22.15 33.91
C PHE A 165 -67.72 -23.63 33.54
N LEU A 166 -66.69 -23.96 32.74
CA LEU A 166 -66.35 -25.30 32.26
C LEU A 166 -65.12 -25.81 32.99
N SER A 167 -65.11 -27.06 33.44
CA SER A 167 -63.91 -27.68 33.99
C SER A 167 -63.92 -29.19 33.78
N GLY A 168 -62.79 -29.73 33.34
CA GLY A 168 -62.57 -31.16 33.12
C GLY A 168 -61.08 -31.51 33.08
N SER A 169 -60.71 -32.76 33.36
CA SER A 169 -59.40 -33.29 33.39
C SER A 169 -59.08 -34.18 32.17
N SER A 170 -60.06 -34.41 31.30
CA SER A 170 -59.91 -35.23 30.11
C SER A 170 -59.25 -34.43 28.99
N PRO A 171 -58.59 -35.12 28.05
CA PRO A 171 -57.93 -34.46 26.89
C PRO A 171 -58.96 -33.61 26.10
N VAL A 172 -58.53 -32.44 25.66
CA VAL A 172 -59.30 -31.47 24.91
C VAL A 172 -58.72 -31.23 23.57
N ARG A 173 -59.55 -31.23 22.53
CA ARG A 173 -59.23 -30.85 21.20
C ARG A 173 -60.11 -29.70 20.75
N MET A 174 -59.52 -28.64 20.29
CA MET A 174 -60.22 -27.47 19.77
C MET A 174 -59.72 -27.18 18.33
N MET A 175 -60.68 -27.02 17.43
CA MET A 175 -60.39 -26.88 15.99
C MET A 175 -61.05 -25.63 15.43
N TRP A 176 -60.27 -24.84 14.72
CA TRP A 176 -60.68 -23.80 13.77
C TRP A 176 -60.23 -24.20 12.37
N PRO A 177 -60.68 -23.57 11.30
CA PRO A 177 -60.26 -23.94 9.93
C PRO A 177 -58.73 -23.90 9.72
N GLU A 178 -58.03 -23.05 10.43
CA GLU A 178 -56.56 -22.85 10.29
C GLU A 178 -55.78 -23.16 11.56
N LEU A 179 -56.45 -23.59 12.65
CA LEU A 179 -55.82 -23.80 13.94
C LEU A 179 -56.39 -25.05 14.64
N GLU A 180 -55.48 -25.92 15.07
CA GLU A 180 -55.83 -27.03 15.96
C GLU A 180 -55.10 -26.92 17.30
N LEU A 181 -55.83 -27.05 18.38
CA LEU A 181 -55.28 -27.00 19.74
C LEU A 181 -55.63 -28.31 20.47
N ARG A 182 -54.68 -28.87 21.21
CA ARG A 182 -54.87 -30.03 22.08
C ARG A 182 -54.26 -29.76 23.45
N GLY A 183 -55.08 -29.93 24.47
CA GLY A 183 -54.64 -30.00 25.86
C GLY A 183 -54.78 -31.43 26.34
N ILE A 184 -53.78 -32.00 26.96
CA ILE A 184 -53.78 -33.41 27.36
C ILE A 184 -54.50 -33.66 28.72
N ASN A 185 -54.35 -32.72 29.64
CA ASN A 185 -54.80 -32.92 31.03
C ASN A 185 -56.03 -32.07 31.41
N GLY A 186 -56.78 -31.58 30.46
CA GLY A 186 -58.01 -30.95 30.67
C GLY A 186 -58.19 -29.48 30.37
N LEU A 187 -59.37 -28.95 30.73
CA LEU A 187 -59.83 -27.58 30.45
C LEU A 187 -60.51 -27.00 31.63
N SER A 188 -60.29 -25.72 31.88
CA SER A 188 -61.18 -24.93 32.75
C SER A 188 -61.39 -23.54 32.08
N GLY A 189 -62.60 -22.95 32.30
CA GLY A 189 -62.86 -21.62 31.77
C GLY A 189 -64.24 -21.12 31.87
N SER A 190 -64.47 -19.87 31.44
CA SER A 190 -65.79 -19.20 31.54
C SER A 190 -66.26 -18.76 30.14
N ILE A 191 -67.55 -18.88 29.93
CA ILE A 191 -68.30 -18.37 28.79
C ILE A 191 -69.30 -17.34 29.29
N GLY A 192 -69.05 -16.08 29.06
CA GLY A 192 -69.90 -14.97 29.45
C GLY A 192 -71.13 -14.84 28.54
N SER A 193 -72.26 -14.44 29.12
CA SER A 193 -73.48 -14.22 28.37
C SER A 193 -73.41 -13.01 27.38
N GLU A 194 -72.56 -12.07 27.65
CA GLU A 194 -72.43 -10.84 26.87
C GLU A 194 -71.26 -10.86 25.90
N SER A 195 -70.15 -11.51 26.24
CA SER A 195 -68.87 -11.55 25.50
C SER A 195 -68.67 -12.87 24.77
N GLY A 196 -69.47 -13.87 24.97
CA GLY A 196 -69.16 -15.20 24.45
C GLY A 196 -68.07 -15.87 25.27
N LEU A 197 -67.06 -16.36 24.62
CA LEU A 197 -65.88 -16.98 25.25
C LEU A 197 -65.07 -15.91 25.99
N GLU A 198 -65.05 -15.93 27.32
CA GLU A 198 -64.31 -14.98 28.15
C GLU A 198 -62.90 -15.48 28.40
N GLN A 199 -62.76 -16.68 28.91
CA GLN A 199 -61.47 -17.28 29.18
C GLN A 199 -61.55 -18.80 29.17
N LEU A 200 -60.63 -19.45 28.46
CA LEU A 200 -60.39 -20.89 28.54
C LEU A 200 -58.96 -21.15 28.98
N ILE A 201 -58.80 -22.01 29.99
CA ILE A 201 -57.48 -22.43 30.46
C ILE A 201 -57.31 -23.91 30.14
N PHE A 202 -56.37 -24.25 29.32
CA PHE A 202 -56.00 -25.62 28.99
C PHE A 202 -54.91 -26.09 29.94
N ALA A 203 -55.06 -27.25 30.51
CA ALA A 203 -54.04 -27.84 31.36
C ALA A 203 -52.91 -28.48 30.52
N PRO A 204 -51.64 -28.30 30.94
CA PRO A 204 -50.50 -28.80 30.24
C PRO A 204 -50.43 -30.34 30.21
N PRO A 205 -49.69 -30.91 29.23
CA PRO A 205 -49.00 -30.25 28.11
C PRO A 205 -49.97 -29.84 26.99
N ILE A 206 -49.64 -28.73 26.34
CA ILE A 206 -50.43 -28.15 25.26
C ILE A 206 -49.72 -28.37 23.93
N LEU A 207 -50.48 -28.73 22.91
CA LEU A 207 -50.03 -28.78 21.54
C LEU A 207 -50.95 -27.96 20.66
N MET A 208 -50.42 -26.93 20.02
CA MET A 208 -51.14 -26.09 19.06
C MET A 208 -50.52 -26.20 17.69
N ALA A 209 -51.35 -26.36 16.67
CA ALA A 209 -50.91 -26.35 15.30
C ALA A 209 -51.62 -25.26 14.50
N LEU A 210 -50.86 -24.42 13.85
CA LEU A 210 -51.34 -23.35 12.98
C LEU A 210 -51.03 -23.73 11.52
N THR A 211 -52.05 -23.78 10.69
CA THR A 211 -51.90 -24.01 9.26
C THR A 211 -51.41 -22.73 8.64
N ALA A 212 -50.24 -22.77 8.02
CA ALA A 212 -49.60 -21.61 7.41
C ALA A 212 -50.27 -21.27 6.08
N SER A 213 -51.32 -20.46 6.10
CA SER A 213 -51.81 -19.81 4.88
C SER A 213 -51.34 -18.37 4.81
N GLY A 214 -50.12 -18.12 4.38
CA GLY A 214 -49.59 -16.77 4.17
C GLY A 214 -48.47 -16.36 5.14
N SER A 215 -47.83 -15.25 4.93
CA SER A 215 -46.69 -14.65 5.58
C SER A 215 -46.65 -14.77 7.10
N GLY A 216 -46.17 -15.86 7.63
CA GLY A 216 -45.75 -15.98 9.04
C GLY A 216 -44.24 -15.78 9.15
N PRO A 217 -43.71 -15.38 10.31
CA PRO A 217 -42.31 -15.08 10.52
C PRO A 217 -41.39 -16.31 10.33
N PHE A 218 -41.98 -17.50 10.24
CA PHE A 218 -41.28 -18.79 10.25
C PHE A 218 -41.33 -19.52 8.91
N ILE A 219 -42.08 -18.99 7.92
CA ILE A 219 -42.32 -19.68 6.67
C ILE A 219 -41.44 -19.10 5.59
N GLU A 220 -40.39 -19.82 5.27
CA GLU A 220 -39.73 -19.60 3.98
C GLU A 220 -40.75 -19.72 2.87
N ASN A 221 -40.68 -18.92 1.82
CA ASN A 221 -41.44 -19.04 0.59
C ASN A 221 -41.36 -20.49 0.08
N SER A 222 -42.04 -21.40 0.74
CA SER A 222 -42.16 -22.77 0.31
C SER A 222 -42.92 -22.73 -1.00
N THR A 223 -42.35 -23.35 -2.03
CA THR A 223 -42.89 -23.40 -3.39
C THR A 223 -44.26 -24.05 -3.46
N SER A 224 -44.77 -24.56 -2.35
CA SER A 224 -46.09 -25.23 -2.21
C SER A 224 -46.83 -24.77 -0.97
N PRO A 225 -47.79 -23.83 -1.07
CA PRO A 225 -48.61 -23.40 0.08
C PRO A 225 -49.38 -24.61 0.62
N GLY A 226 -49.20 -24.92 1.89
CA GLY A 226 -49.92 -25.93 2.63
C GLY A 226 -49.13 -27.21 2.99
N GLU A 227 -47.85 -27.29 2.66
CA GLU A 227 -47.06 -28.48 3.05
C GLU A 227 -46.50 -28.43 4.47
N ASN A 228 -46.34 -27.25 5.07
CA ASN A 228 -45.81 -27.07 6.43
C ASN A 228 -46.80 -26.40 7.35
N GLN A 229 -46.76 -26.73 8.65
CA GLN A 229 -47.52 -26.10 9.70
C GLN A 229 -46.60 -25.69 10.84
N VAL A 230 -46.94 -24.58 11.50
CA VAL A 230 -46.26 -24.13 12.71
C VAL A 230 -46.90 -24.83 13.92
N ARG A 231 -46.10 -25.47 14.74
CA ARG A 231 -46.50 -26.13 15.96
C ARG A 231 -45.93 -25.43 17.18
N ILE A 232 -46.75 -25.34 18.20
CA ILE A 232 -46.40 -24.79 19.51
C ILE A 232 -46.65 -25.89 20.54
N ILE A 233 -45.62 -26.21 21.29
CA ILE A 233 -45.71 -27.08 22.46
C ILE A 233 -45.47 -26.22 23.70
N CYS A 234 -46.34 -26.36 24.70
CA CYS A 234 -46.20 -25.70 25.99
C CYS A 234 -46.32 -26.71 27.13
N GLU A 235 -45.35 -26.73 28.03
CA GLU A 235 -45.35 -27.57 29.22
C GLU A 235 -46.18 -26.96 30.38
N GLY A 236 -46.59 -25.70 30.23
CA GLY A 236 -47.48 -25.01 31.15
C GLY A 236 -48.88 -24.78 30.60
N PRO A 237 -49.72 -24.07 31.33
CA PRO A 237 -51.10 -23.83 30.91
C PRO A 237 -51.20 -22.86 29.74
N LEU A 238 -52.21 -23.06 28.88
CA LEU A 238 -52.64 -22.09 27.88
C LEU A 238 -53.88 -21.38 28.36
N VAL A 239 -53.89 -20.08 28.33
CA VAL A 239 -55.06 -19.24 28.61
C VAL A 239 -55.53 -18.60 27.30
N LEU A 240 -56.75 -18.96 26.86
CA LEU A 240 -57.37 -18.23 25.74
C LEU A 240 -58.26 -17.13 26.36
N GLY A 241 -57.99 -15.87 25.97
CA GLY A 241 -58.72 -14.70 26.42
C GLY A 241 -60.02 -14.46 25.66
N GLU A 242 -60.70 -13.33 25.96
CA GLU A 242 -61.94 -12.91 25.40
C GLU A 242 -62.12 -13.13 23.92
N SER A 243 -63.21 -13.78 23.53
CA SER A 243 -63.55 -14.09 22.13
C SER A 243 -62.46 -14.92 21.40
N GLY A 244 -61.53 -15.57 22.11
CA GLY A 244 -60.44 -16.35 21.55
C GLY A 244 -59.46 -15.49 20.73
N ARG A 245 -59.36 -14.19 21.03
CA ARG A 245 -58.45 -13.27 20.36
C ARG A 245 -57.01 -13.35 20.88
N GLY A 246 -56.83 -13.59 22.14
CA GLY A 246 -55.55 -13.74 22.82
C GLY A 246 -55.31 -15.18 23.25
N ALA A 247 -54.15 -15.70 23.05
CA ALA A 247 -53.67 -16.99 23.51
C ALA A 247 -52.36 -16.78 24.29
N ARG A 248 -52.40 -17.05 25.58
CA ARG A 248 -51.26 -16.90 26.50
C ARG A 248 -50.78 -18.27 26.95
N PHE A 249 -49.58 -18.60 26.61
CA PHE A 249 -48.85 -19.77 27.07
C PHE A 249 -47.96 -19.41 28.26
N ASP A 250 -48.06 -20.12 29.35
CA ASP A 250 -47.31 -19.85 30.59
C ASP A 250 -46.57 -21.10 31.06
N GLY A 251 -45.30 -21.20 30.70
CA GLY A 251 -44.42 -22.35 30.93
C GLY A 251 -43.59 -22.63 29.70
N SER A 252 -42.62 -23.53 29.77
CA SER A 252 -41.68 -23.85 28.65
C SER A 252 -42.41 -23.99 27.30
N VAL A 253 -42.30 -22.94 26.45
CA VAL A 253 -42.95 -22.86 25.15
C VAL A 253 -41.90 -23.12 24.08
N LYS A 254 -42.22 -24.01 23.14
CA LYS A 254 -41.36 -24.34 21.98
C LYS A 254 -42.17 -24.17 20.69
N ILE A 255 -41.67 -23.36 19.78
CA ILE A 255 -42.25 -23.18 18.43
C ILE A 255 -41.37 -23.83 17.42
N PHE A 256 -41.94 -24.62 16.54
CA PHE A 256 -41.19 -25.32 15.46
C PHE A 256 -42.09 -25.55 14.24
N GLU A 257 -41.46 -25.79 13.10
CA GLU A 257 -42.13 -26.09 11.84
C GLU A 257 -42.09 -27.58 11.53
N THR A 258 -43.24 -28.14 11.08
CA THR A 258 -43.32 -29.54 10.68
C THR A 258 -44.12 -29.67 9.40
N PRO A 259 -43.89 -30.74 8.59
CA PRO A 259 -44.80 -31.08 7.52
C PRO A 259 -46.23 -31.26 8.03
N SER A 260 -47.22 -30.76 7.30
CA SER A 260 -48.65 -30.89 7.65
C SER A 260 -49.11 -32.35 7.82
N SER A 261 -48.42 -33.29 7.18
CA SER A 261 -48.66 -34.75 7.27
C SER A 261 -48.06 -35.39 8.53
N ALA A 262 -47.25 -34.66 9.30
CA ALA A 262 -46.64 -35.19 10.52
C ALA A 262 -47.69 -35.40 11.63
N PRO A 263 -47.68 -36.52 12.40
CA PRO A 263 -48.63 -36.79 13.43
C PRO A 263 -48.53 -35.72 14.54
N MET A 264 -49.67 -35.27 15.07
CA MET A 264 -49.80 -34.39 16.22
C MET A 264 -49.48 -35.15 17.52
N ASN A 265 -48.18 -35.42 17.77
CA ASN A 265 -47.77 -36.10 19.01
C ASN A 265 -46.66 -35.19 19.66
N PRO A 266 -46.82 -34.85 20.97
CA PRO A 266 -45.83 -34.03 21.67
C PRO A 266 -44.49 -34.75 21.93
N GLU A 267 -44.41 -36.07 21.79
CA GLU A 267 -43.19 -36.86 22.03
C GLU A 267 -42.34 -37.08 20.79
N VAL A 268 -42.71 -36.52 19.64
CA VAL A 268 -41.91 -36.67 18.38
C VAL A 268 -40.67 -35.79 18.50
N ASP A 269 -39.52 -36.36 18.16
CA ASP A 269 -38.24 -35.61 17.99
C ASP A 269 -38.44 -34.37 17.10
N VAL A 270 -38.29 -33.19 17.69
CA VAL A 270 -38.52 -31.92 17.03
C VAL A 270 -37.29 -31.62 16.16
N PRO A 271 -37.38 -31.64 14.84
CA PRO A 271 -36.20 -31.58 14.00
C PRO A 271 -35.52 -30.20 14.03
N VAL A 272 -36.28 -29.13 14.12
CA VAL A 272 -35.72 -27.76 14.20
C VAL A 272 -36.66 -26.92 15.09
N GLN A 273 -36.18 -26.43 16.20
CA GLN A 273 -36.87 -25.52 17.07
C GLN A 273 -36.62 -24.08 16.60
N HIS A 274 -37.64 -23.26 16.41
CA HIS A 274 -37.52 -21.86 16.00
C HIS A 274 -37.51 -20.88 17.18
N ILE A 275 -38.38 -21.13 18.18
CA ILE A 275 -38.43 -20.29 19.38
C ILE A 275 -38.58 -21.18 20.62
N ALA A 276 -37.88 -20.79 21.68
CA ALA A 276 -38.09 -21.27 23.04
C ALA A 276 -38.29 -20.10 24.00
N ALA A 277 -39.33 -20.17 24.85
CA ALA A 277 -39.61 -19.14 25.83
C ALA A 277 -40.37 -19.75 27.03
N ASP A 278 -40.28 -19.09 28.19
CA ASP A 278 -41.09 -19.48 29.37
C ASP A 278 -42.51 -18.91 29.34
N TYR A 279 -42.73 -17.96 28.46
CA TYR A 279 -44.00 -17.26 28.33
C TYR A 279 -44.22 -16.81 26.89
N LEU A 280 -45.45 -16.93 26.39
CA LEU A 280 -45.79 -16.45 25.05
C LEU A 280 -47.22 -15.90 25.04
N ASP A 281 -47.39 -14.70 24.53
CA ASP A 281 -48.66 -14.05 24.30
C ASP A 281 -48.89 -13.91 22.79
N MET A 282 -49.99 -14.45 22.29
CA MET A 282 -50.36 -14.45 20.88
C MET A 282 -51.71 -13.73 20.70
N GLU A 283 -51.75 -12.84 19.72
CA GLU A 283 -53.01 -12.22 19.30
C GLU A 283 -53.44 -12.84 17.97
N LEU A 284 -54.67 -13.30 17.90
CA LEU A 284 -55.26 -13.88 16.72
C LEU A 284 -56.28 -12.90 16.13
N ASP A 285 -56.41 -12.86 14.81
CA ASP A 285 -57.46 -12.10 14.16
C ASP A 285 -58.83 -12.66 14.54
N PRO A 286 -59.80 -11.83 14.93
CA PRO A 286 -61.08 -12.32 15.48
C PRO A 286 -61.95 -13.09 14.44
N PHE A 287 -61.73 -12.87 13.15
CA PHE A 287 -62.52 -13.47 12.08
C PHE A 287 -61.79 -14.63 11.38
N SER A 288 -60.58 -14.37 10.93
CA SER A 288 -59.78 -15.38 10.20
C SER A 288 -58.98 -16.33 11.09
N ARG A 289 -58.85 -15.99 12.39
CA ARG A 289 -57.98 -16.72 13.32
C ARG A 289 -56.54 -16.83 12.92
N ARG A 290 -56.10 -15.97 12.00
CA ARG A 290 -54.71 -15.84 11.65
C ARG A 290 -53.94 -15.20 12.79
N LEU A 291 -52.69 -15.57 12.87
CA LEU A 291 -51.77 -15.01 13.84
C LEU A 291 -51.48 -13.54 13.49
N LYS A 292 -51.81 -12.61 14.40
CA LYS A 292 -51.65 -11.16 14.27
C LYS A 292 -50.41 -10.63 14.97
N SER A 293 -50.14 -11.10 16.17
CA SER A 293 -48.93 -10.75 16.90
C SER A 293 -48.47 -11.89 17.83
N ILE A 294 -47.17 -11.92 18.09
CA ILE A 294 -46.54 -12.76 19.10
C ILE A 294 -45.73 -11.84 20.00
N ARG A 295 -45.92 -11.97 21.30
CA ARG A 295 -45.13 -11.24 22.30
C ARG A 295 -44.69 -12.21 23.39
N SER A 296 -43.50 -11.99 23.89
CA SER A 296 -42.95 -12.74 25.00
C SER A 296 -42.03 -11.84 25.84
N GLU A 297 -42.04 -12.07 27.15
CA GLU A 297 -41.16 -11.41 28.10
C GLU A 297 -40.39 -12.49 28.87
N GLN A 298 -39.12 -12.26 29.14
CA GLN A 298 -38.30 -13.17 29.93
C GLN A 298 -38.83 -13.28 31.36
N LYS A 299 -39.06 -14.51 31.82
CA LYS A 299 -39.34 -14.81 33.22
C LYS A 299 -38.08 -15.36 33.91
N GLU A 300 -37.80 -16.63 33.74
CA GLU A 300 -36.64 -17.30 34.34
C GLU A 300 -35.53 -17.49 33.32
N ASN A 301 -35.89 -17.96 32.11
CA ASN A 301 -34.94 -18.23 31.02
C ASN A 301 -35.06 -17.17 29.93
N PRO A 302 -33.95 -16.84 29.22
CA PRO A 302 -34.01 -15.93 28.09
C PRO A 302 -34.84 -16.55 26.96
N ILE A 303 -35.54 -15.69 26.23
CA ILE A 303 -36.23 -16.09 25.02
C ILE A 303 -35.16 -16.42 23.96
N THR A 304 -35.27 -17.61 23.37
CA THR A 304 -34.31 -18.09 22.39
C THR A 304 -34.99 -18.29 21.05
N VAL A 305 -34.46 -17.65 20.02
CA VAL A 305 -34.83 -17.85 18.62
C VAL A 305 -33.70 -18.65 17.94
N PHE A 306 -34.03 -19.71 17.24
CA PHE A 306 -33.10 -20.56 16.51
C PHE A 306 -33.22 -20.26 15.00
N LEU A 307 -32.17 -19.85 14.39
CA LEU A 307 -32.08 -19.68 12.92
C LEU A 307 -31.78 -21.01 12.20
N ASP A 308 -30.97 -21.82 12.85
CA ASP A 308 -30.58 -23.17 12.43
C ASP A 308 -30.16 -24.00 13.63
N ALA A 309 -29.72 -25.24 13.42
CA ALA A 309 -29.30 -26.13 14.50
C ALA A 309 -28.11 -25.61 15.35
N THR A 310 -27.38 -24.62 14.86
CA THR A 310 -26.11 -24.11 15.45
C THR A 310 -26.21 -22.66 15.89
N THR A 311 -27.20 -21.90 15.37
CA THR A 311 -27.34 -20.46 15.62
C THR A 311 -28.49 -20.18 16.59
N ARG A 312 -28.17 -19.60 17.73
CA ARG A 312 -29.13 -19.23 18.77
C ARG A 312 -29.08 -17.73 19.02
N ILE A 313 -30.26 -17.12 19.07
CA ILE A 313 -30.43 -15.71 19.43
C ILE A 313 -31.26 -15.62 20.69
N GLN A 314 -30.71 -15.06 21.73
CA GLN A 314 -31.36 -14.91 23.03
C GLN A 314 -31.68 -13.44 23.30
N GLY A 315 -32.77 -13.17 23.96
CA GLY A 315 -33.21 -11.83 24.37
C GLY A 315 -34.20 -11.86 25.49
N SER A 316 -34.51 -10.69 26.06
CA SER A 316 -35.48 -10.58 27.19
C SER A 316 -36.90 -10.37 26.72
N ASN A 317 -37.11 -9.75 25.58
CA ASN A 317 -38.44 -9.52 25.03
C ASN A 317 -38.48 -9.91 23.57
N LEU A 318 -39.58 -10.50 23.14
CA LEU A 318 -39.86 -10.86 21.76
C LEU A 318 -41.13 -10.17 21.28
N ASN A 319 -41.11 -9.58 20.12
CA ASN A 319 -42.28 -9.02 19.46
C ASN A 319 -42.30 -9.39 17.96
N TRP A 320 -43.46 -9.80 17.49
CA TRP A 320 -43.72 -9.97 16.06
C TRP A 320 -45.14 -9.50 15.74
N GLU A 321 -45.36 -8.83 14.65
CA GLU A 321 -46.66 -8.33 14.19
C GLU A 321 -46.91 -8.75 12.74
N GLU A 322 -48.20 -9.02 12.41
CA GLU A 322 -48.61 -9.38 11.07
C GLU A 322 -48.12 -8.36 10.04
N GLY A 323 -47.57 -8.84 8.90
CA GLY A 323 -46.96 -7.99 7.89
C GLY A 323 -45.51 -7.62 8.16
N SER A 324 -44.95 -8.02 9.29
CA SER A 324 -43.52 -7.88 9.58
C SER A 324 -42.77 -9.12 9.09
N ASP A 325 -41.74 -8.90 8.26
CA ASP A 325 -40.86 -9.97 7.77
C ASP A 325 -39.87 -10.47 8.84
N PHE A 326 -39.84 -9.87 10.02
CA PHE A 326 -38.87 -10.18 11.07
C PHE A 326 -39.52 -10.33 12.44
N VAL A 327 -38.93 -11.16 13.26
CA VAL A 327 -39.14 -11.24 14.70
C VAL A 327 -38.20 -10.28 15.41
N GLU A 328 -38.72 -9.42 16.27
CA GLU A 328 -37.90 -8.48 17.04
C GLU A 328 -37.61 -9.04 18.43
N LEU A 329 -36.35 -9.08 18.79
CA LEU A 329 -35.85 -9.37 20.12
C LEU A 329 -35.22 -8.12 20.72
N THR A 330 -35.51 -7.83 21.99
CA THR A 330 -34.93 -6.70 22.71
C THR A 330 -34.50 -7.09 24.12
N GLY A 331 -33.57 -6.30 24.70
CA GLY A 331 -33.03 -6.49 26.04
C GLY A 331 -31.95 -7.55 26.10
N ASP A 332 -30.69 -7.10 26.20
CA ASP A 332 -29.46 -7.93 26.30
C ASP A 332 -29.45 -9.09 25.31
N VAL A 333 -29.64 -8.75 24.03
CA VAL A 333 -29.68 -9.74 22.96
C VAL A 333 -28.32 -10.34 22.77
N ILE A 334 -28.24 -11.68 22.73
CA ILE A 334 -27.02 -12.46 22.51
C ILE A 334 -27.27 -13.41 21.35
N ILE A 335 -26.35 -13.39 20.39
CA ILE A 335 -26.25 -14.39 19.33
C ILE A 335 -25.07 -15.31 19.65
N ASP A 336 -25.38 -16.60 19.80
CA ASP A 336 -24.39 -17.67 19.91
C ASP A 336 -24.36 -18.46 18.60
N HIS A 337 -23.19 -18.44 17.90
CA HIS A 337 -22.93 -19.16 16.66
C HIS A 337 -21.51 -19.74 16.71
N PRO A 338 -21.20 -20.87 16.04
CA PRO A 338 -19.83 -21.40 16.01
C PRO A 338 -18.77 -20.42 15.50
N ALA A 339 -19.13 -19.44 14.68
CA ALA A 339 -18.24 -18.39 14.20
C ALA A 339 -18.05 -17.24 15.19
N GLY A 340 -18.81 -17.19 16.31
CA GLY A 340 -18.66 -16.12 17.27
C GLY A 340 -19.87 -15.88 18.15
N ARG A 341 -19.70 -14.99 19.12
CA ARG A 341 -20.74 -14.55 20.04
C ARG A 341 -20.90 -13.04 19.93
N PHE A 342 -22.13 -12.57 19.73
CA PHE A 342 -22.45 -11.16 19.53
C PHE A 342 -23.53 -10.71 20.51
N MET A 343 -23.41 -9.49 21.01
CA MET A 343 -24.36 -8.86 21.93
C MET A 343 -24.84 -7.55 21.35
N ALA A 344 -26.16 -7.25 21.55
CA ALA A 344 -26.75 -5.99 21.12
C ALA A 344 -27.97 -5.66 21.98
N ALA A 345 -28.50 -4.44 21.90
CA ALA A 345 -29.74 -4.08 22.60
C ALA A 345 -30.98 -4.63 21.88
N ARG A 346 -30.91 -4.86 20.56
CA ARG A 346 -32.03 -5.29 19.72
C ARG A 346 -31.56 -6.21 18.60
N ALA A 347 -32.35 -7.23 18.30
CA ALA A 347 -32.21 -8.05 17.09
C ALA A 347 -33.53 -8.10 16.33
N ARG A 348 -33.44 -7.99 15.00
CA ARG A 348 -34.50 -8.32 14.05
C ARG A 348 -34.11 -9.56 13.27
N VAL A 349 -34.86 -10.61 13.46
CA VAL A 349 -34.58 -11.94 12.98
C VAL A 349 -35.50 -12.27 11.81
N LEU A 350 -34.95 -12.47 10.63
CA LEU A 350 -35.65 -12.96 9.45
C LEU A 350 -35.45 -14.47 9.37
N THR A 351 -36.34 -15.23 10.02
CA THR A 351 -36.14 -16.67 10.16
C THR A 351 -36.14 -17.42 8.84
N GLY A 352 -37.02 -17.05 7.91
CA GLY A 352 -37.09 -17.68 6.58
C GLY A 352 -35.90 -17.40 5.66
N ALA A 353 -35.13 -16.35 5.94
CA ALA A 353 -33.96 -16.00 5.15
C ALA A 353 -32.63 -16.30 5.85
N SER A 354 -32.67 -16.92 7.03
CA SER A 354 -31.49 -17.14 7.90
C SER A 354 -30.68 -15.87 8.12
N ARG A 355 -31.34 -14.74 8.29
CA ARG A 355 -30.73 -13.41 8.49
C ARG A 355 -31.11 -12.80 9.82
N CYS A 356 -30.19 -12.02 10.37
CA CYS A 356 -30.42 -11.29 11.60
C CYS A 356 -29.82 -9.89 11.49
N ILE A 357 -30.55 -8.88 11.96
CA ILE A 357 -30.10 -7.51 12.07
C ILE A 357 -30.03 -7.14 13.55
N LEU A 358 -28.87 -6.76 14.02
CA LEU A 358 -28.58 -6.24 15.34
C LEU A 358 -28.53 -4.72 15.33
N ASP A 359 -29.18 -4.08 16.26
CA ASP A 359 -29.22 -2.62 16.44
C ASP A 359 -28.96 -2.24 17.90
N GLY A 360 -28.42 -1.05 18.14
CA GLY A 360 -28.30 -0.45 19.46
C GLY A 360 -27.05 -0.81 20.25
N GLY A 361 -25.90 -0.83 19.57
CA GLY A 361 -24.59 -1.09 20.14
C GLY A 361 -24.24 -2.58 20.11
N LEU A 362 -23.65 -3.00 18.97
CA LEU A 362 -23.11 -4.34 18.82
C LEU A 362 -21.74 -4.42 19.50
N GLU A 363 -21.57 -5.43 20.32
CA GLU A 363 -20.29 -5.92 20.79
C GLU A 363 -20.25 -7.43 20.57
N GLY A 364 -19.22 -7.92 19.87
CA GLY A 364 -19.17 -9.35 19.58
C GLY A 364 -17.76 -9.87 19.37
N ILE A 365 -17.59 -11.14 19.67
CA ILE A 365 -16.35 -11.86 19.45
C ILE A 365 -16.54 -12.73 18.22
N LEU A 366 -15.82 -12.42 17.15
CA LEU A 366 -15.73 -13.24 15.95
C LEU A 366 -14.59 -14.24 16.12
N GLN A 367 -14.90 -15.53 16.05
CA GLN A 367 -13.89 -16.59 16.08
C GLN A 367 -13.52 -16.95 14.63
N GLY A 368 -12.23 -16.94 14.31
CA GLY A 368 -11.76 -17.46 13.05
C GLY A 368 -12.10 -18.95 12.93
N PRO A 369 -12.40 -19.47 11.72
CA PRO A 369 -12.77 -20.87 11.54
C PRO A 369 -11.65 -21.78 12.07
N ALA A 370 -12.02 -22.66 12.99
CA ALA A 370 -11.16 -23.70 13.57
C ALA A 370 -10.87 -24.82 12.54
N THR A 371 -10.41 -24.48 11.35
CA THR A 371 -9.94 -25.46 10.37
C THR A 371 -8.43 -25.51 10.48
N GLY A 372 -7.89 -26.71 10.67
CA GLY A 372 -6.45 -27.00 10.92
C GLY A 372 -5.48 -26.63 9.78
N GLU A 373 -5.82 -25.64 8.97
CA GLU A 373 -4.95 -24.97 8.02
C GLU A 373 -4.62 -23.58 8.57
N SER A 374 -3.36 -23.29 8.71
CA SER A 374 -2.77 -22.07 9.25
C SER A 374 -3.50 -20.82 8.77
N ASN A 375 -4.22 -20.17 9.68
CA ASN A 375 -4.94 -18.93 9.40
C ASN A 375 -3.97 -17.79 9.13
N ALA A 376 -4.29 -17.03 8.13
CA ALA A 376 -3.51 -15.97 7.55
C ALA A 376 -3.23 -14.75 8.45
N LEU A 377 -3.83 -14.66 9.62
CA LEU A 377 -3.58 -13.63 10.63
C LEU A 377 -3.08 -14.18 11.97
N GLY A 378 -2.59 -15.41 12.03
CA GLY A 378 -2.00 -15.91 13.25
C GLY A 378 -1.51 -17.34 13.17
N PRO A 379 -0.39 -17.67 13.84
CA PRO A 379 0.04 -19.03 14.04
C PRO A 379 -0.83 -19.72 15.06
N GLU A 380 -1.20 -20.96 14.81
CA GLU A 380 -1.63 -21.99 15.76
C GLU A 380 -2.45 -21.51 16.98
N GLY A 381 -3.71 -21.16 16.79
CA GLY A 381 -4.64 -20.81 17.85
C GLY A 381 -5.60 -19.73 17.38
N GLY A 382 -6.89 -20.05 17.24
CA GLY A 382 -7.90 -19.15 16.72
C GLY A 382 -7.84 -17.75 17.40
N HIS A 383 -7.53 -16.73 16.62
CA HIS A 383 -7.57 -15.36 17.12
C HIS A 383 -9.02 -14.92 17.27
N GLU A 384 -9.34 -14.40 18.43
CA GLU A 384 -10.62 -13.79 18.73
C GLU A 384 -10.56 -12.30 18.34
N TRP A 385 -11.51 -11.88 17.53
CA TRP A 385 -11.66 -10.49 17.11
C TRP A 385 -12.90 -9.89 17.79
N LEU A 386 -12.70 -8.86 18.57
CA LEU A 386 -13.79 -8.05 19.12
C LEU A 386 -14.29 -7.11 18.03
N VAL A 387 -15.59 -7.15 17.74
CA VAL A 387 -16.28 -6.27 16.79
C VAL A 387 -17.23 -5.36 17.57
N GLU A 388 -17.10 -4.05 17.38
CA GLU A 388 -17.97 -3.02 17.95
C GLU A 388 -18.63 -2.23 16.81
N ALA A 389 -19.95 -2.10 16.80
CA ALA A 389 -20.71 -1.33 15.82
C ALA A 389 -22.06 -0.84 16.40
N ASP A 390 -22.78 0.04 15.74
CA ASP A 390 -24.16 0.39 16.14
C ASP A 390 -25.18 -0.58 15.57
N ARG A 391 -24.93 -1.07 14.37
CA ARG A 391 -25.79 -1.98 13.64
C ARG A 391 -24.98 -3.04 12.91
N ALA A 392 -25.46 -4.27 12.93
CA ALA A 392 -24.91 -5.33 12.08
C ALA A 392 -26.01 -6.18 11.46
N GLU A 393 -25.79 -6.63 10.25
CA GLU A 393 -26.62 -7.58 9.51
C GLU A 393 -25.82 -8.86 9.28
N PHE A 394 -26.37 -9.98 9.68
CA PHE A 394 -25.79 -11.31 9.57
C PHE A 394 -26.63 -12.15 8.61
N ALA A 395 -25.97 -12.86 7.70
CA ALA A 395 -26.56 -13.95 6.95
C ALA A 395 -25.84 -15.24 7.32
N PHE A 396 -26.61 -16.25 7.75
CA PHE A 396 -26.10 -17.53 8.17
C PHE A 396 -26.39 -18.60 7.11
N GLY A 397 -25.54 -19.60 7.02
CA GLY A 397 -25.75 -20.83 6.27
C GLY A 397 -25.69 -22.02 7.21
N SER A 398 -25.89 -23.25 6.72
CA SER A 398 -25.83 -24.46 7.54
C SER A 398 -24.50 -24.58 8.29
N GLY A 399 -24.48 -24.05 9.53
CA GLY A 399 -23.32 -24.08 10.44
C GLY A 399 -22.20 -23.08 10.14
N SER A 400 -22.38 -22.14 9.23
CA SER A 400 -21.35 -21.13 8.92
C SER A 400 -21.95 -19.73 8.74
N LEU A 401 -21.21 -18.70 9.16
CA LEU A 401 -21.53 -17.32 8.85
C LEU A 401 -21.21 -17.05 7.37
N LYS A 402 -22.20 -16.71 6.56
CA LYS A 402 -22.04 -16.41 5.13
C LYS A 402 -21.68 -14.96 4.89
N GLU A 403 -22.36 -14.05 5.54
CA GLU A 403 -22.17 -12.61 5.36
C GLU A 403 -22.36 -11.88 6.69
N LEU A 404 -21.50 -10.89 6.94
CA LEU A 404 -21.63 -9.92 8.02
C LEU A 404 -21.49 -8.53 7.43
N LYS A 405 -22.46 -7.65 7.68
CA LYS A 405 -22.37 -6.22 7.40
C LYS A 405 -22.56 -5.47 8.71
N ALA A 406 -21.57 -4.67 9.10
CA ALA A 406 -21.68 -3.83 10.28
C ALA A 406 -21.51 -2.36 9.89
N THR A 407 -22.30 -1.49 10.49
CA THR A 407 -22.27 -0.05 10.23
C THR A 407 -22.40 0.72 11.55
N HIS A 408 -21.89 1.93 11.54
CA HIS A 408 -22.08 2.89 12.61
C HIS A 408 -22.98 4.03 12.15
N THR A 409 -23.77 4.58 13.05
CA THR A 409 -24.53 5.82 12.86
C THR A 409 -23.58 7.03 13.01
N GLU A 410 -24.03 8.19 12.55
CA GLU A 410 -23.23 9.41 12.48
C GLU A 410 -22.34 9.66 13.72
N GLY A 411 -21.05 9.79 13.48
CA GLY A 411 -20.05 10.28 14.43
C GLY A 411 -19.19 9.22 15.11
N ARG A 412 -19.53 7.93 15.04
CA ARG A 412 -18.73 6.82 15.58
C ARG A 412 -18.18 5.95 14.45
N SER A 413 -17.35 5.01 14.75
CA SER A 413 -16.75 4.09 13.77
C SER A 413 -16.96 2.64 14.20
N VAL A 414 -17.17 1.77 13.24
CA VAL A 414 -17.05 0.32 13.44
C VAL A 414 -15.62 0.03 13.85
N VAL A 415 -15.43 -0.72 14.93
CA VAL A 415 -14.13 -1.07 15.48
C VAL A 415 -13.98 -2.57 15.50
N ILE A 416 -12.85 -3.06 14.98
CA ILE A 416 -12.43 -4.46 15.10
C ILE A 416 -11.11 -4.48 15.84
N ARG A 417 -11.01 -5.27 16.91
CA ARG A 417 -9.78 -5.42 17.68
C ARG A 417 -9.43 -6.88 17.87
N GLU A 418 -8.19 -7.20 17.61
CA GLU A 418 -7.64 -8.49 17.97
C GLU A 418 -7.42 -8.56 19.49
N GLN A 419 -7.88 -9.62 20.14
CA GLN A 419 -7.83 -9.71 21.61
C GLN A 419 -6.46 -10.04 22.21
N ARG A 420 -5.41 -10.15 21.41
CA ARG A 420 -4.04 -10.32 21.91
C ARG A 420 -3.45 -8.99 22.41
N LYS A 421 -2.49 -9.06 23.35
CA LYS A 421 -1.74 -7.89 23.83
C LYS A 421 -0.97 -7.23 22.66
N GLY A 422 -1.28 -6.00 22.35
CA GLY A 422 -0.71 -5.26 21.21
C GLY A 422 -1.31 -5.68 19.85
N GLY A 423 -2.46 -6.35 19.85
CA GLY A 423 -3.16 -6.79 18.65
C GLY A 423 -3.64 -5.66 17.76
N ALA A 424 -3.91 -5.99 16.53
CA ALA A 424 -4.36 -5.04 15.52
C ALA A 424 -5.74 -4.44 15.84
N THR A 425 -5.92 -3.17 15.53
CA THR A 425 -7.21 -2.47 15.63
C THR A 425 -7.53 -1.85 14.28
N LEU A 426 -8.71 -2.13 13.77
CA LEU A 426 -9.25 -1.61 12.52
C LEU A 426 -10.49 -0.74 12.84
N ARG A 427 -10.63 0.39 12.16
CA ARG A 427 -11.78 1.29 12.30
C ARG A 427 -12.23 1.80 10.94
N GLY A 428 -13.55 1.96 10.77
CA GLY A 428 -14.17 2.55 9.57
C GLY A 428 -15.65 2.81 9.80
N ASP A 429 -16.35 3.29 8.80
CA ASP A 429 -17.79 3.57 8.91
C ASP A 429 -18.63 2.32 8.66
N SER A 430 -18.14 1.40 7.83
CA SER A 430 -18.79 0.13 7.55
C SER A 430 -17.80 -1.02 7.43
N LEU A 431 -18.27 -2.21 7.77
CA LEU A 431 -17.55 -3.47 7.64
C LEU A 431 -18.41 -4.46 6.89
N THR A 432 -17.81 -5.18 5.96
CA THR A 432 -18.42 -6.32 5.28
C THR A 432 -17.52 -7.53 5.37
N TRP A 433 -18.10 -8.67 5.69
CA TRP A 433 -17.47 -9.99 5.61
C TRP A 433 -18.27 -10.87 4.67
N ASN A 434 -17.59 -11.58 3.78
CA ASN A 434 -18.21 -12.55 2.88
C ASN A 434 -17.46 -13.88 2.95
N ALA A 435 -18.17 -14.95 3.28
CA ALA A 435 -17.56 -16.28 3.44
C ALA A 435 -17.13 -16.93 2.12
N ASP A 436 -17.81 -16.65 1.00
CA ASP A 436 -17.51 -17.25 -0.30
C ASP A 436 -16.20 -16.70 -0.86
N SER A 437 -16.00 -15.38 -0.80
CA SER A 437 -14.74 -14.72 -1.15
C SER A 437 -13.72 -14.80 -0.02
N ARG A 438 -14.14 -15.09 1.21
CA ARG A 438 -13.34 -15.04 2.44
C ARG A 438 -12.66 -13.67 2.63
N GLU A 439 -13.32 -12.64 2.21
CA GLU A 439 -12.83 -11.28 2.27
C GLU A 439 -13.56 -10.48 3.35
N LEU A 440 -12.80 -9.80 4.18
CA LEU A 440 -13.28 -8.78 5.11
C LEU A 440 -12.88 -7.43 4.54
N GLN A 441 -13.84 -6.55 4.37
CA GLN A 441 -13.61 -5.20 3.89
C GLN A 441 -14.14 -4.17 4.89
N ILE A 442 -13.35 -3.16 5.18
CA ILE A 442 -13.75 -2.00 5.95
C ILE A 442 -13.68 -0.80 5.03
N THR A 443 -14.74 0.00 5.01
CA THR A 443 -14.82 1.20 4.20
C THR A 443 -15.21 2.41 5.02
N SER A 444 -14.81 3.57 4.58
CA SER A 444 -15.19 4.84 5.16
C SER A 444 -15.62 5.84 4.09
N THR A 445 -16.38 6.84 4.49
CA THR A 445 -16.79 7.94 3.61
C THR A 445 -15.63 8.92 3.42
N SER A 446 -15.68 9.75 2.38
CA SER A 446 -14.60 10.68 2.02
C SER A 446 -14.21 11.69 3.13
N GLU A 447 -15.03 11.86 4.14
CA GLU A 447 -14.75 12.77 5.27
C GLU A 447 -13.99 12.10 6.43
N LYS A 448 -14.08 10.78 6.54
CA LYS A 448 -13.40 10.00 7.57
C LYS A 448 -12.68 8.83 6.93
N GLN A 449 -11.42 8.69 7.24
CA GLN A 449 -10.63 7.56 6.73
C GLN A 449 -10.74 6.34 7.64
N CYS A 450 -10.67 5.15 7.06
CA CYS A 450 -10.40 3.92 7.78
C CYS A 450 -9.05 4.00 8.45
N THR A 451 -8.92 3.39 9.63
CA THR A 451 -7.65 3.34 10.34
C THR A 451 -7.29 1.91 10.70
N PHE A 452 -6.06 1.55 10.48
CA PHE A 452 -5.42 0.35 11.01
C PHE A 452 -4.35 0.78 12.02
N ALA A 453 -4.32 0.13 13.18
CA ALA A 453 -3.28 0.35 14.19
C ALA A 453 -2.84 -0.99 14.77
N GLU A 454 -1.54 -1.26 14.81
CA GLU A 454 -0.92 -2.41 15.45
C GLU A 454 0.35 -1.96 16.17
N GLY A 455 0.38 -2.07 17.50
CA GLY A 455 1.44 -1.48 18.30
C GLY A 455 1.49 0.04 18.09
N GLU A 456 2.60 0.52 17.55
CA GLU A 456 2.80 1.94 17.20
C GLU A 456 2.58 2.22 15.70
N ASN A 457 2.35 1.18 14.88
CA ASN A 457 2.06 1.34 13.45
C ASN A 457 0.65 1.88 13.25
N ARG A 458 0.50 2.80 12.33
CA ARG A 458 -0.79 3.41 11.97
C ARG A 458 -0.90 3.57 10.47
N ILE A 459 -2.02 3.13 9.92
CA ILE A 459 -2.34 3.31 8.49
C ILE A 459 -3.76 3.87 8.39
N THR A 460 -3.93 4.83 7.52
CA THR A 460 -5.24 5.40 7.16
C THR A 460 -5.48 5.24 5.67
N SER A 461 -6.74 4.97 5.28
CA SER A 461 -7.16 4.80 3.89
C SER A 461 -8.69 4.93 3.78
N ASN A 462 -9.25 5.00 2.60
CA ASN A 462 -10.70 4.98 2.44
C ASN A 462 -11.27 3.56 2.54
N SER A 463 -10.48 2.54 2.22
CA SER A 463 -10.89 1.15 2.42
C SER A 463 -9.73 0.26 2.86
N ILE A 464 -10.05 -0.76 3.64
CA ILE A 464 -9.13 -1.81 4.09
C ILE A 464 -9.77 -3.14 3.75
N ALA A 465 -9.06 -3.97 3.01
CA ALA A 465 -9.49 -5.32 2.65
C ALA A 465 -8.53 -6.37 3.22
N PHE A 466 -9.10 -7.47 3.66
CA PHE A 466 -8.38 -8.61 4.19
C PHE A 466 -8.98 -9.91 3.64
N THR A 467 -8.15 -10.82 3.17
CA THR A 467 -8.58 -12.13 2.67
C THR A 467 -8.10 -13.24 3.60
N ALA A 468 -9.01 -14.03 4.14
CA ALA A 468 -8.68 -15.04 5.16
C ALA A 468 -7.71 -16.15 4.71
N ASN A 469 -7.51 -16.34 3.41
CA ASN A 469 -6.56 -17.33 2.86
C ASN A 469 -5.20 -16.75 2.50
N SER A 470 -5.03 -15.44 2.65
CA SER A 470 -3.80 -14.75 2.31
C SER A 470 -3.36 -13.89 3.49
N PRO A 471 -2.11 -13.98 3.94
CA PRO A 471 -1.58 -13.11 4.98
C PRO A 471 -1.42 -11.67 4.48
N MET A 472 -2.41 -11.16 3.75
CA MET A 472 -2.33 -9.88 3.07
C MET A 472 -3.44 -8.93 3.53
N LEU A 473 -3.05 -7.73 3.97
CA LEU A 473 -3.91 -6.58 4.13
C LEU A 473 -3.71 -5.63 2.95
N ILE A 474 -4.82 -5.15 2.40
CA ILE A 474 -4.83 -4.21 1.30
C ILE A 474 -5.55 -2.94 1.76
N PHE A 475 -4.89 -1.82 1.63
CA PHE A 475 -5.40 -0.47 1.88
C PHE A 475 -5.57 0.23 0.55
N ARG A 476 -6.72 0.87 0.30
CA ARG A 476 -7.00 1.55 -0.97
C ARG A 476 -7.52 2.95 -0.76
N ASP A 477 -7.19 3.80 -1.70
CA ASP A 477 -7.59 5.19 -1.85
C ASP A 477 -7.11 6.09 -0.70
N ALA A 478 -6.28 7.06 -1.04
CA ALA A 478 -5.70 8.03 -0.10
C ALA A 478 -5.00 7.37 1.10
N VAL A 479 -4.12 6.42 0.82
CA VAL A 479 -3.40 5.69 1.87
C VAL A 479 -2.31 6.56 2.47
N GLU A 480 -2.34 6.72 3.80
CA GLU A 480 -1.25 7.26 4.60
C GLU A 480 -0.84 6.24 5.65
N ALA A 481 0.38 5.77 5.60
CA ALA A 481 0.91 4.78 6.55
C ALA A 481 2.08 5.36 7.35
N GLU A 482 2.06 5.16 8.65
CA GLU A 482 3.17 5.41 9.57
C GLU A 482 3.58 4.08 10.19
N LEU A 483 4.78 3.61 9.85
CA LEU A 483 5.32 2.33 10.28
C LEU A 483 6.54 2.60 11.17
N ILE A 484 6.50 2.11 12.41
CA ILE A 484 7.59 2.32 13.39
C ILE A 484 8.50 1.11 13.45
N GLU A 485 7.98 -0.08 13.21
CA GLU A 485 8.78 -1.27 13.03
C GLU A 485 8.83 -1.64 11.55
N TRP A 486 9.93 -1.28 10.89
CA TRP A 486 10.15 -1.67 9.50
C TRP A 486 10.46 -3.18 9.40
N PRO A 487 10.02 -3.85 8.33
CA PRO A 487 10.16 -5.30 8.15
C PRO A 487 11.60 -5.73 7.83
N GLU A 488 12.55 -5.34 8.63
CA GLU A 488 13.91 -5.85 8.51
C GLU A 488 13.99 -7.22 9.15
N GLY A 489 14.35 -8.23 8.35
CA GLY A 489 14.40 -9.61 8.76
C GLY A 489 15.16 -9.83 10.09
N ARG A 490 14.41 -10.13 11.15
CA ARG A 490 14.96 -10.43 12.49
C ARG A 490 15.90 -11.66 12.54
N ARG A 491 16.00 -12.42 11.45
CA ARG A 491 16.84 -13.64 11.42
C ARG A 491 18.34 -13.39 11.44
N ASN A 492 18.79 -12.21 11.00
CA ASN A 492 20.20 -11.82 11.08
C ASN A 492 20.30 -10.48 11.81
N ASN A 493 20.45 -10.50 13.12
CA ASN A 493 20.71 -9.33 13.97
C ASN A 493 21.93 -8.48 13.54
N SER A 494 22.59 -8.84 12.46
CA SER A 494 23.84 -8.20 12.02
C SER A 494 23.68 -7.17 10.90
N ARG A 495 22.49 -6.99 10.28
CA ARG A 495 22.35 -6.14 9.09
C ARG A 495 21.07 -5.33 9.09
N ARG A 496 20.87 -4.48 10.08
CA ARG A 496 19.83 -3.46 10.06
C ARG A 496 20.40 -2.18 9.45
N TRP A 497 20.13 -1.94 8.18
CA TRP A 497 20.67 -0.76 7.50
C TRP A 497 19.93 0.53 7.87
N LEU A 498 18.64 0.47 8.22
CA LEU A 498 17.87 1.63 8.68
C LEU A 498 18.09 1.98 10.16
N GLY A 499 18.71 1.08 10.93
CA GLY A 499 18.94 1.26 12.35
C GLY A 499 17.75 0.86 13.24
N ASN A 500 17.95 0.91 14.55
CA ASN A 500 16.89 0.63 15.52
C ASN A 500 15.94 1.83 15.60
N GLY A 501 14.62 1.57 15.51
CA GLY A 501 13.58 2.62 15.66
C GLY A 501 13.39 3.48 14.41
N ALA A 502 13.71 2.99 13.22
CA ALA A 502 13.38 3.68 11.98
C ALA A 502 11.85 3.82 11.83
N ARG A 503 11.41 5.02 11.45
CA ARG A 503 10.01 5.34 11.17
C ARG A 503 9.83 5.52 9.68
N GLY A 504 8.84 4.85 9.11
CA GLY A 504 8.47 4.99 7.70
C GLY A 504 7.12 5.66 7.54
N GLN A 505 7.05 6.63 6.66
CA GLN A 505 5.79 7.24 6.21
C GLN A 505 5.60 6.90 4.73
N ILE A 506 4.42 6.40 4.37
CA ILE A 506 4.07 6.04 3.00
C ILE A 506 2.77 6.74 2.63
N ARG A 507 2.73 7.34 1.45
CA ARG A 507 1.54 7.87 0.79
C ARG A 507 1.39 7.17 -0.55
N ALA A 508 0.22 6.58 -0.78
CA ALA A 508 -0.07 5.80 -1.98
C ALA A 508 -1.57 5.77 -2.26
N ASP A 509 -1.97 5.31 -3.43
CA ASP A 509 -3.37 5.02 -3.73
C ASP A 509 -3.74 3.60 -3.25
N GLU A 510 -2.79 2.65 -3.34
CA GLU A 510 -2.95 1.31 -2.79
C GLU A 510 -1.68 0.88 -2.04
N LEU A 511 -1.86 0.25 -0.88
CA LEU A 511 -0.80 -0.35 -0.08
C LEU A 511 -1.21 -1.77 0.30
N SER A 512 -0.39 -2.75 0.00
CA SER A 512 -0.57 -4.13 0.44
C SER A 512 0.56 -4.58 1.35
N LEU A 513 0.20 -5.18 2.48
CA LEU A 513 1.11 -5.72 3.47
C LEU A 513 0.91 -7.23 3.57
N VAL A 514 1.99 -7.99 3.51
CA VAL A 514 1.99 -9.45 3.61
C VAL A 514 2.89 -9.89 4.77
N TRP A 515 2.37 -10.77 5.62
CA TRP A 515 3.11 -11.33 6.76
C TRP A 515 3.60 -12.76 6.48
N ASP A 516 4.75 -13.11 7.03
CA ASP A 516 5.26 -14.49 7.00
C ASP A 516 4.54 -15.38 8.03
N ALA A 517 4.81 -16.69 7.98
CA ALA A 517 4.27 -17.66 8.93
C ALA A 517 4.63 -17.39 10.41
N LEU A 518 5.56 -16.48 10.69
CA LEU A 518 5.97 -16.05 12.03
C LEU A 518 5.37 -14.69 12.40
N GLN A 519 4.33 -14.24 11.69
CA GLN A 519 3.65 -12.94 11.87
C GLN A 519 4.58 -11.72 11.75
N ARG A 520 5.58 -11.79 10.88
CA ARG A 520 6.42 -10.64 10.58
C ARG A 520 6.06 -10.12 9.21
N LEU A 521 6.05 -8.81 9.05
CA LEU A 521 5.85 -8.20 7.76
C LEU A 521 6.96 -8.67 6.80
N ASP A 522 6.58 -9.41 5.77
CA ASP A 522 7.48 -10.00 4.77
C ASP A 522 7.56 -9.15 3.52
N THR A 523 6.43 -8.75 3.01
CA THR A 523 6.35 -7.96 1.78
C THR A 523 5.44 -6.76 1.96
N LEU A 524 5.89 -5.63 1.45
CA LEU A 524 5.11 -4.42 1.32
C LEU A 524 5.08 -4.05 -0.16
N LYS A 525 3.90 -3.81 -0.71
CA LYS A 525 3.72 -3.27 -2.05
C LYS A 525 2.86 -2.02 -1.96
N ALA A 526 3.26 -0.99 -2.68
CA ALA A 526 2.49 0.25 -2.78
C ALA A 526 2.42 0.70 -4.23
N SER A 527 1.30 1.24 -4.64
CA SER A 527 1.10 1.79 -5.97
C SER A 527 0.32 3.09 -5.93
N ALA A 528 0.54 3.92 -6.93
CA ALA A 528 -0.16 5.17 -7.11
C ALA A 528 -0.45 5.40 -8.60
N ALA A 529 -1.70 5.72 -8.91
CA ALA A 529 -2.17 5.96 -10.28
C ALA A 529 -2.27 7.44 -10.63
N GLU A 530 -2.76 8.27 -9.72
CA GLU A 530 -3.01 9.69 -9.95
C GLU A 530 -2.00 10.61 -9.24
N THR A 531 -1.64 10.28 -8.01
CA THR A 531 -0.64 11.02 -7.22
C THR A 531 0.63 10.19 -7.12
N PRO A 532 1.82 10.78 -7.21
CA PRO A 532 3.04 10.00 -7.06
C PRO A 532 3.09 9.37 -5.67
N LEU A 533 3.41 8.08 -5.64
CA LEU A 533 3.74 7.38 -4.41
C LEU A 533 4.91 8.07 -3.72
N GLU A 534 4.78 8.34 -2.44
CA GLU A 534 5.84 8.90 -1.61
C GLU A 534 6.09 7.98 -0.39
N MET A 535 7.35 7.64 -0.18
CA MET A 535 7.78 6.93 1.03
C MET A 535 8.95 7.67 1.64
N ASN A 536 8.85 8.00 2.92
CA ASN A 536 9.92 8.62 3.68
C ASN A 536 10.26 7.74 4.89
N ILE A 537 11.52 7.40 5.04
CA ILE A 537 12.02 6.64 6.17
C ILE A 537 12.97 7.52 6.96
N GLU A 538 12.65 7.73 8.22
CA GLU A 538 13.49 8.43 9.18
C GLU A 538 14.13 7.42 10.14
N GLY A 539 15.44 7.38 10.15
CA GLY A 539 16.23 6.48 10.96
C GLY A 539 17.68 6.95 11.00
N GLU A 540 18.60 6.03 11.18
CA GLU A 540 20.04 6.32 11.06
C GLU A 540 20.45 6.64 9.61
N VAL A 541 19.71 6.09 8.64
CA VAL A 541 19.73 6.47 7.23
C VAL A 541 18.38 7.05 6.89
N ARG A 542 18.36 8.27 6.38
CA ARG A 542 17.14 8.89 5.89
C ARG A 542 16.97 8.54 4.42
N LEU A 543 15.83 7.97 4.10
CA LEU A 543 15.48 7.56 2.74
C LEU A 543 14.17 8.22 2.33
N SER A 544 14.13 8.87 1.20
CA SER A 544 12.91 9.33 0.55
C SER A 544 12.78 8.68 -0.82
N VAL A 545 11.60 8.22 -1.13
CA VAL A 545 11.28 7.49 -2.37
C VAL A 545 10.06 8.11 -3.01
N LYS A 546 10.11 8.31 -4.33
CA LYS A 546 8.96 8.76 -5.13
C LYS A 546 8.86 7.91 -6.39
N GLY A 547 7.64 7.48 -6.70
CA GLY A 547 7.44 6.62 -7.86
C GLY A 547 5.99 6.29 -8.14
N SER A 548 5.75 5.29 -8.99
CA SER A 548 4.42 4.79 -9.31
C SER A 548 4.11 3.48 -8.60
N GLU A 549 5.08 2.57 -8.54
CA GLU A 549 4.95 1.28 -7.89
C GLU A 549 6.19 0.98 -7.06
N LEU A 550 5.98 0.49 -5.86
CA LEU A 550 7.00 0.11 -4.90
C LEU A 550 6.75 -1.32 -4.43
N SER A 551 7.79 -2.12 -4.40
CA SER A 551 7.78 -3.45 -3.79
C SER A 551 8.95 -3.57 -2.83
N TRP A 552 8.67 -3.89 -1.58
CA TRP A 552 9.67 -4.20 -0.55
C TRP A 552 9.55 -5.65 -0.14
N ARG A 553 10.64 -6.40 -0.23
CA ARG A 553 10.75 -7.79 0.21
C ARG A 553 11.70 -7.88 1.40
N GLY A 554 11.12 -8.03 2.59
CA GLY A 554 11.86 -7.94 3.85
C GLY A 554 12.91 -9.04 4.05
N GLN A 555 12.63 -10.28 3.64
CA GLN A 555 13.59 -11.39 3.76
C GLN A 555 14.79 -11.22 2.82
N GLU A 556 14.57 -10.70 1.64
CA GLU A 556 15.60 -10.43 0.63
C GLU A 556 16.30 -9.09 0.88
N GLY A 557 15.69 -8.21 1.66
CA GLY A 557 16.17 -6.85 1.88
C GLY A 557 16.22 -6.04 0.59
N VAL A 558 15.24 -6.24 -0.31
CA VAL A 558 15.17 -5.58 -1.61
C VAL A 558 13.97 -4.64 -1.66
N LEU A 559 14.24 -3.38 -1.93
CA LEU A 559 13.24 -2.38 -2.30
C LEU A 559 13.35 -2.15 -3.81
N GLU A 560 12.27 -2.28 -4.51
CA GLU A 560 12.16 -2.15 -5.95
C GLU A 560 11.09 -1.11 -6.30
N LEU A 561 11.42 -0.21 -7.20
CA LEU A 561 10.56 0.84 -7.73
C LEU A 561 10.44 0.67 -9.23
N MET A 562 9.22 0.61 -9.72
CA MET A 562 8.93 0.46 -11.14
C MET A 562 7.61 1.15 -11.49
N GLY A 563 7.24 1.14 -12.76
CA GLY A 563 5.97 1.66 -13.25
C GLY A 563 6.12 2.78 -14.25
N ALA A 564 5.04 3.44 -14.58
CA ALA A 564 5.04 4.52 -15.56
C ALA A 564 5.68 5.79 -14.99
N GLY A 565 6.66 6.35 -15.72
CA GLY A 565 7.34 7.58 -15.35
C GLY A 565 8.64 7.37 -14.56
N ARG A 566 9.23 8.48 -14.19
CA ARG A 566 10.56 8.50 -13.56
C ARG A 566 10.46 8.23 -12.07
N GLN A 567 11.10 7.17 -11.61
CA GLN A 567 11.20 6.80 -10.20
C GLN A 567 12.33 7.57 -9.52
N GLU A 568 12.23 7.85 -8.24
CA GLU A 568 13.23 8.58 -7.47
C GLU A 568 13.55 7.87 -6.15
N ILE A 569 14.83 7.71 -5.84
CA ILE A 569 15.36 7.35 -4.53
C ILE A 569 16.29 8.45 -4.05
N HIS A 570 16.01 9.01 -2.90
CA HIS A 570 16.85 10.00 -2.24
C HIS A 570 17.36 9.46 -0.91
N LEU A 571 18.62 9.08 -0.88
CA LEU A 571 19.38 8.79 0.34
C LEU A 571 19.94 10.12 0.84
N VAL A 572 19.31 10.71 1.86
CA VAL A 572 19.67 12.04 2.38
C VAL A 572 21.14 12.04 2.79
N ASP A 573 21.85 13.12 2.43
CA ASP A 573 23.29 13.32 2.66
C ASP A 573 24.21 12.27 1.97
N ARG A 574 23.73 11.56 0.93
CA ARG A 574 24.53 10.55 0.21
C ARG A 574 24.32 10.52 -1.29
N ALA A 575 23.09 10.26 -1.72
CA ALA A 575 22.78 10.08 -3.14
C ALA A 575 21.33 10.38 -3.45
N ARG A 576 21.08 10.80 -4.68
CA ARG A 576 19.74 10.92 -5.26
C ARG A 576 19.76 10.27 -6.64
N LEU A 577 18.86 9.33 -6.84
CA LEU A 577 18.78 8.52 -8.05
C LEU A 577 17.42 8.67 -8.69
N TRP A 578 17.38 8.78 -9.99
CA TRP A 578 16.18 8.77 -10.80
C TRP A 578 16.37 7.80 -11.95
N ALA A 579 15.40 6.93 -12.19
CA ALA A 579 15.41 5.98 -13.32
C ALA A 579 13.98 5.50 -13.64
N ASP A 580 13.82 4.75 -14.71
CA ASP A 580 12.56 4.07 -15.00
C ASP A 580 12.33 2.90 -14.02
N HIS A 581 13.42 2.23 -13.62
CA HIS A 581 13.43 1.15 -12.65
C HIS A 581 14.58 1.34 -11.67
N LEU A 582 14.29 1.35 -10.37
CA LEU A 582 15.25 1.49 -9.28
C LEU A 582 15.17 0.31 -8.32
N VAL A 583 16.31 -0.22 -7.93
CA VAL A 583 16.42 -1.30 -6.95
C VAL A 583 17.41 -0.92 -5.87
N LEU A 584 16.99 -1.04 -4.62
CA LEU A 584 17.83 -0.84 -3.45
C LEU A 584 17.98 -2.18 -2.70
N SER A 585 19.17 -2.75 -2.67
CA SER A 585 19.46 -3.98 -1.93
C SER A 585 20.15 -3.66 -0.62
N THR A 586 19.43 -3.86 0.48
CA THR A 586 19.95 -3.60 1.82
C THR A 586 20.99 -4.60 2.26
N LEU A 587 20.88 -5.86 1.80
CA LEU A 587 21.83 -6.92 2.10
C LEU A 587 23.17 -6.73 1.40
N LEU A 588 23.15 -6.22 0.16
CA LEU A 588 24.34 -5.98 -0.64
C LEU A 588 24.95 -4.60 -0.42
N GLY A 589 24.23 -3.69 0.25
CA GLY A 589 24.64 -2.30 0.36
C GLY A 589 24.71 -1.61 -1.02
N GLN A 590 23.71 -1.85 -1.87
CA GLN A 590 23.76 -1.47 -3.27
C GLN A 590 22.46 -0.81 -3.71
N ALA A 591 22.59 0.26 -4.48
CA ALA A 591 21.48 0.85 -5.24
C ALA A 591 21.76 0.73 -6.74
N SER A 592 20.78 0.31 -7.50
CA SER A 592 20.86 0.20 -8.95
C SER A 592 19.70 0.87 -9.65
N GLY A 593 19.94 1.41 -10.85
CA GLY A 593 18.96 2.02 -11.72
C GLY A 593 19.10 1.54 -13.15
N LEU A 594 17.96 1.37 -13.83
CA LEU A 594 17.84 0.97 -15.22
C LEU A 594 16.90 1.92 -15.96
N GLY A 595 17.25 2.29 -17.20
CA GLY A 595 16.43 3.13 -18.06
C GLY A 595 16.50 4.62 -17.69
N ALA A 596 17.10 5.44 -18.55
CA ALA A 596 17.22 6.90 -18.39
C ALA A 596 17.64 7.34 -16.97
N VAL A 597 18.68 6.71 -16.44
CA VAL A 597 19.16 6.92 -15.07
C VAL A 597 19.82 8.28 -14.93
N ARG A 598 19.45 9.04 -13.89
CA ARG A 598 20.18 10.20 -13.40
C ARG A 598 20.58 9.95 -11.95
N GLY A 599 21.84 10.15 -11.65
CA GLY A 599 22.37 10.02 -10.29
C GLY A 599 23.02 11.33 -9.83
N GLN A 600 22.78 11.71 -8.57
CA GLN A 600 23.51 12.74 -7.87
C GLN A 600 24.14 12.10 -6.64
N PHE A 601 25.43 12.18 -6.51
CA PHE A 601 26.20 11.54 -5.44
C PHE A 601 26.98 12.58 -4.66
N LEU A 602 26.77 12.60 -3.37
CA LEU A 602 27.54 13.44 -2.46
C LEU A 602 28.94 12.83 -2.27
N ARG A 603 29.95 13.66 -2.33
CA ARG A 603 31.32 13.21 -2.10
C ARG A 603 31.64 13.07 -0.63
N PRO A 604 32.40 12.04 -0.25
CA PRO A 604 32.85 11.88 1.11
C PRO A 604 33.65 13.09 1.57
N GLY A 605 33.21 13.74 2.64
CA GLY A 605 33.89 14.91 3.24
C GLY A 605 33.55 16.27 2.66
N GLU A 606 32.73 16.36 1.60
CA GLU A 606 32.35 17.63 0.96
C GLU A 606 30.81 17.77 0.89
N PRO A 607 30.17 18.44 1.87
CA PRO A 607 28.70 18.43 2.00
C PRO A 607 27.94 19.13 0.87
N ASP A 608 28.59 19.97 0.07
CA ASP A 608 27.97 20.75 -1.01
C ASP A 608 28.46 20.34 -2.40
N ASP A 609 29.28 19.28 -2.53
CA ASP A 609 29.85 18.86 -3.79
C ASP A 609 29.18 17.57 -4.28
N PHE A 610 28.40 17.71 -5.37
CA PHE A 610 27.67 16.63 -5.99
C PHE A 610 28.27 16.24 -7.33
N LEU A 611 28.48 14.94 -7.52
CA LEU A 611 28.72 14.35 -8.82
C LEU A 611 27.38 14.04 -9.48
N GLU A 612 27.08 14.68 -10.61
CA GLU A 612 25.93 14.34 -11.43
C GLU A 612 26.30 13.35 -12.53
N LEU A 613 25.39 12.39 -12.75
CA LEU A 613 25.61 11.31 -13.69
C LEU A 613 24.32 10.96 -14.42
N ASN A 614 24.39 10.82 -15.77
CA ASN A 614 23.30 10.34 -16.60
C ASN A 614 23.77 9.12 -17.39
N CYS A 615 22.97 8.04 -17.41
CA CYS A 615 23.33 6.77 -18.06
C CYS A 615 22.09 5.90 -18.32
N ASP A 616 22.27 4.73 -18.92
CA ASP A 616 21.20 3.75 -19.09
C ASP A 616 21.12 2.76 -17.92
N GLU A 617 22.26 2.43 -17.31
CA GLU A 617 22.37 1.54 -16.16
C GLU A 617 23.34 2.10 -15.14
N LEU A 618 23.00 2.00 -13.87
CA LEU A 618 23.81 2.46 -12.76
C LEU A 618 23.77 1.48 -11.60
N ILE A 619 24.93 1.27 -10.99
CA ILE A 619 25.10 0.50 -9.75
C ILE A 619 25.97 1.33 -8.81
N ALA A 620 25.39 1.74 -7.67
CA ALA A 620 26.10 2.43 -6.60
C ALA A 620 26.28 1.48 -5.41
N GLN A 621 27.49 1.34 -4.91
CA GLN A 621 27.83 0.56 -3.72
C GLN A 621 28.15 1.48 -2.56
N PHE A 622 27.69 1.11 -1.38
CA PHE A 622 27.91 1.83 -0.14
C PHE A 622 28.86 1.04 0.76
N ALA A 623 29.76 1.73 1.42
CA ALA A 623 30.70 1.11 2.34
C ALA A 623 29.98 0.54 3.57
N GLU A 624 30.44 -0.58 4.08
CA GLU A 624 29.97 -1.13 5.35
C GLU A 624 30.67 -0.40 6.51
N LYS A 625 29.94 0.33 7.33
CA LYS A 625 30.46 0.97 8.53
C LYS A 625 30.21 0.05 9.73
N VAL A 626 31.28 -0.55 10.25
CA VAL A 626 31.23 -1.32 11.50
C VAL A 626 31.28 -0.32 12.65
N LEU A 627 30.21 -0.27 13.47
CA LEU A 627 30.23 0.56 14.67
C LEU A 627 31.11 -0.06 15.73
N PRO A 628 31.90 0.75 16.47
CA PRO A 628 32.61 0.27 17.62
C PRO A 628 31.62 -0.36 18.63
N GLN A 629 32.00 -1.48 19.20
CA GLN A 629 31.21 -2.15 20.25
C GLN A 629 31.26 -1.30 21.54
N ASP A 630 30.34 -0.38 21.69
CA ASP A 630 30.13 0.32 22.96
C ASP A 630 29.11 -0.44 23.82
N SER A 631 29.42 -1.60 24.27
CA SER A 631 28.92 -2.26 25.49
C SER A 631 29.07 -3.76 25.44
N GLU A 632 29.45 -4.33 26.53
CA GLU A 632 29.74 -5.77 26.77
C GLU A 632 28.55 -6.75 26.52
N ASN A 633 27.36 -6.25 26.09
CA ASN A 633 26.15 -7.06 25.94
C ASN A 633 25.62 -7.23 24.50
N SER A 634 26.18 -6.59 23.48
CA SER A 634 25.73 -6.80 22.10
C SER A 634 26.69 -7.72 21.34
N LYS A 635 26.38 -9.01 21.27
CA LYS A 635 27.12 -10.03 20.51
C LYS A 635 27.06 -9.85 18.97
N SER A 636 26.47 -8.80 18.46
CA SER A 636 26.43 -8.52 17.01
C SER A 636 26.67 -7.04 16.77
N GLY A 637 27.85 -6.68 16.28
CA GLY A 637 28.13 -5.37 15.73
C GLY A 637 27.10 -5.05 14.63
N SER A 638 26.28 -4.01 14.80
CA SER A 638 25.39 -3.57 13.76
C SER A 638 26.21 -3.02 12.60
N ARG A 639 26.06 -3.61 11.43
CA ARG A 639 26.66 -3.12 10.18
C ARG A 639 25.74 -2.07 9.61
N ARG A 640 26.28 -0.90 9.29
CA ARG A 640 25.55 0.24 8.73
C ARG A 640 26.02 0.55 7.32
N TRP A 641 25.15 1.11 6.52
CA TRP A 641 25.55 1.73 5.28
C TRP A 641 26.38 2.98 5.57
N GLY A 642 27.62 2.95 5.12
CA GLY A 642 28.52 4.07 5.18
C GLY A 642 28.30 5.04 4.03
N GLU A 643 29.36 5.74 3.71
CA GLU A 643 29.47 6.59 2.53
C GLU A 643 29.51 5.75 1.25
N ILE A 644 29.30 6.37 0.11
CA ILE A 644 29.44 5.74 -1.19
C ILE A 644 30.87 5.20 -1.32
N SER A 645 31.02 3.93 -1.70
CA SER A 645 32.32 3.31 -1.94
C SER A 645 32.67 3.22 -3.40
N ALA A 646 31.72 2.94 -4.25
CA ALA A 646 31.91 2.85 -5.69
C ALA A 646 30.61 3.11 -6.45
N VAL A 647 30.76 3.63 -7.67
CA VAL A 647 29.67 3.76 -8.62
C VAL A 647 30.13 3.17 -9.95
N ARG A 648 29.31 2.33 -10.55
CA ARG A 648 29.48 1.83 -11.92
C ARG A 648 28.26 2.24 -12.73
N SER A 649 28.50 2.75 -13.92
CA SER A 649 27.43 3.08 -14.85
C SER A 649 27.78 2.64 -16.26
N LEU A 650 26.74 2.28 -17.01
CA LEU A 650 26.80 1.85 -18.40
C LEU A 650 25.86 2.72 -19.23
N GLY A 651 26.33 3.13 -20.39
CA GLY A 651 25.58 3.81 -21.42
C GLY A 651 25.55 3.00 -22.70
N SER A 652 24.61 3.28 -23.57
CA SER A 652 24.55 2.76 -24.93
C SER A 652 25.28 3.69 -25.93
N GLU A 653 25.37 3.27 -27.18
CA GLU A 653 25.94 4.13 -28.24
C GLU A 653 25.12 5.41 -28.45
N ASP A 654 23.77 5.30 -28.28
CA ASP A 654 22.86 6.44 -28.46
C ASP A 654 22.76 7.31 -27.19
N ARG A 655 23.10 6.76 -26.02
CA ARG A 655 23.09 7.44 -24.73
C ARG A 655 24.33 7.08 -23.92
N PRO A 656 25.47 7.74 -24.21
CA PRO A 656 26.67 7.53 -23.42
C PRO A 656 26.45 7.96 -21.98
N VAL A 657 27.23 7.40 -21.07
CA VAL A 657 27.32 7.90 -19.69
C VAL A 657 27.82 9.33 -19.73
N GLN A 658 27.06 10.25 -19.16
CA GLN A 658 27.42 11.66 -19.01
C GLN A 658 27.62 11.97 -17.54
N ILE A 659 28.70 12.65 -17.25
CA ILE A 659 29.06 13.12 -15.93
C ILE A 659 29.22 14.63 -15.97
N GLU A 660 28.64 15.25 -14.98
CA GLU A 660 28.80 16.69 -14.74
C GLU A 660 29.25 16.90 -13.27
N ASP A 661 30.37 17.55 -13.16
CA ASP A 661 30.95 17.98 -11.91
C ASP A 661 31.23 19.50 -12.04
N LYS A 662 31.47 20.21 -10.95
CA LYS A 662 31.68 21.68 -10.91
C LYS A 662 32.45 22.23 -12.16
N ASN A 663 33.49 21.52 -12.58
CA ASN A 663 34.39 21.97 -13.63
C ASN A 663 34.69 20.90 -14.69
N LEU A 664 34.02 19.76 -14.62
CA LEU A 664 34.31 18.61 -15.47
C LEU A 664 33.01 18.08 -16.08
N ARG A 665 32.98 17.97 -17.41
CA ARG A 665 31.98 17.20 -18.13
C ARG A 665 32.68 16.06 -18.85
N ALA A 666 32.13 14.86 -18.69
CA ALA A 666 32.70 13.68 -19.30
C ALA A 666 31.63 12.80 -19.91
N GLU A 667 31.96 12.20 -21.05
CA GLU A 667 31.11 11.25 -21.76
C GLU A 667 31.86 9.95 -22.01
N GLY A 668 31.20 8.80 -21.77
CA GLY A 668 31.78 7.50 -22.02
C GLY A 668 30.79 6.40 -22.09
N GLN A 669 31.18 5.18 -22.46
CA GLN A 669 30.24 4.05 -22.48
C GLN A 669 30.14 3.35 -21.13
N GLU A 670 31.23 3.24 -20.40
CA GLU A 670 31.27 2.72 -19.05
C GLU A 670 32.02 3.70 -18.15
N PHE A 671 31.48 3.97 -17.00
CA PHE A 671 32.09 4.79 -15.96
C PHE A 671 32.19 4.02 -14.65
N LEU A 672 33.32 4.15 -14.01
CA LEU A 672 33.62 3.58 -12.69
C LEU A 672 34.17 4.69 -11.81
N TRP A 673 33.55 4.90 -10.65
CA TRP A 673 34.06 5.76 -9.60
C TRP A 673 34.40 4.95 -8.36
N ASN A 674 35.62 5.07 -7.89
CA ASN A 674 36.06 4.57 -6.60
C ASN A 674 36.13 5.76 -5.64
N ALA A 675 35.15 5.88 -4.77
CA ALA A 675 35.01 7.04 -3.88
C ALA A 675 36.13 7.10 -2.82
N LYS A 676 36.70 5.96 -2.40
CA LYS A 676 37.80 5.92 -1.44
C LYS A 676 39.11 6.53 -1.99
N GLU A 677 39.38 6.29 -3.24
CA GLU A 677 40.54 6.81 -3.94
C GLU A 677 40.23 8.09 -4.71
N ASP A 678 38.97 8.48 -4.74
CA ASP A 678 38.40 9.56 -5.57
C ASP A 678 38.87 9.46 -7.02
N THR A 679 38.75 8.25 -7.59
CA THR A 679 39.23 7.94 -8.92
C THR A 679 38.08 7.67 -9.86
N PHE A 680 37.99 8.42 -10.93
CA PHE A 680 37.05 8.23 -12.04
C PHE A 680 37.72 7.48 -13.18
N ARG A 681 37.05 6.48 -13.74
CA ARG A 681 37.53 5.72 -14.87
C ARG A 681 36.43 5.58 -15.92
N PHE A 682 36.70 6.06 -17.10
CA PHE A 682 35.88 5.89 -18.30
C PHE A 682 36.52 4.85 -19.20
N GLN A 683 35.76 3.87 -19.65
CA GLN A 683 36.22 2.82 -20.56
C GLN A 683 35.10 2.33 -21.47
N GLY A 684 35.42 1.60 -22.53
CA GLY A 684 34.44 1.01 -23.43
C GLY A 684 35.01 0.82 -24.83
N PRO A 685 34.26 0.19 -25.76
CA PRO A 685 34.70 -0.07 -27.12
C PRO A 685 34.83 1.20 -27.99
N GLY A 686 34.24 2.32 -27.59
CA GLY A 686 34.32 3.60 -28.28
C GLY A 686 35.32 4.58 -27.67
N ARG A 687 35.39 5.79 -28.23
CA ARG A 687 36.16 6.89 -27.65
C ARG A 687 35.39 7.54 -26.50
N GLN A 688 36.04 7.73 -25.38
CA GLN A 688 35.57 8.41 -24.21
C GLN A 688 35.98 9.87 -24.29
N LYS A 689 35.09 10.80 -23.89
CA LYS A 689 35.36 12.24 -24.01
C LYS A 689 35.26 12.90 -22.63
N VAL A 690 36.13 13.80 -22.35
CA VAL A 690 36.09 14.66 -21.16
C VAL A 690 36.28 16.11 -21.61
N GLU A 691 35.31 16.94 -21.29
CA GLU A 691 35.38 18.39 -21.44
C GLU A 691 35.74 19.00 -20.10
N VAL A 692 36.82 19.70 -20.07
CA VAL A 692 37.24 20.47 -18.93
C VAL A 692 36.67 21.87 -19.08
N ALA A 693 35.73 22.27 -18.20
CA ALA A 693 35.13 23.60 -18.25
C ALA A 693 36.23 24.66 -18.03
N SER A 694 36.57 25.39 -19.06
CA SER A 694 37.33 26.61 -18.95
C SER A 694 36.41 27.82 -19.13
N ASP A 695 36.74 28.93 -18.43
CA ASP A 695 35.96 30.16 -18.54
C ASP A 695 35.69 30.55 -20.00
N ASP A 696 34.45 30.69 -20.32
CA ASP A 696 33.74 31.34 -21.42
C ASP A 696 34.27 31.27 -22.88
N SER A 697 35.45 30.78 -23.19
CA SER A 697 35.94 30.89 -24.57
C SER A 697 36.48 29.61 -25.23
N LEU A 698 36.96 28.62 -24.49
CA LEU A 698 37.54 27.42 -25.14
C LEU A 698 37.54 26.18 -24.24
N PRO A 699 36.62 25.19 -24.49
CA PRO A 699 36.61 23.94 -23.75
C PRO A 699 37.87 23.12 -24.03
N GLY A 700 38.60 22.73 -22.99
CA GLY A 700 39.64 21.70 -23.08
C GLY A 700 38.98 20.35 -23.38
N PHE A 701 39.38 19.74 -24.49
CA PHE A 701 38.84 18.48 -24.92
C PHE A 701 39.87 17.35 -24.74
N ILE A 702 39.42 16.26 -24.12
CA ILE A 702 40.23 15.04 -23.91
C ILE A 702 39.44 13.86 -24.46
N ASP A 703 40.10 13.03 -25.28
CA ASP A 703 39.48 11.88 -25.94
C ASP A 703 40.48 10.70 -25.92
N ALA A 704 40.01 9.53 -25.44
CA ALA A 704 40.82 8.31 -25.38
C ALA A 704 39.92 7.05 -25.33
N SER A 705 40.53 5.88 -25.58
CA SER A 705 39.79 4.62 -25.35
C SER A 705 39.50 4.37 -23.85
N GLN A 706 40.40 4.82 -22.98
CA GLN A 706 40.23 4.78 -21.54
C GLN A 706 40.75 6.08 -20.91
N ILE A 707 39.96 6.65 -20.00
CA ILE A 707 40.31 7.86 -19.26
C ILE A 707 40.25 7.53 -17.78
N THR A 708 41.32 7.82 -17.04
CA THR A 708 41.34 7.70 -15.58
C THR A 708 41.66 9.06 -14.97
N ILE A 709 40.82 9.57 -14.11
CA ILE A 709 41.01 10.84 -13.40
C ILE A 709 41.15 10.51 -11.92
N ASN A 710 42.29 10.74 -11.35
CA ASN A 710 42.53 10.61 -9.93
C ASN A 710 42.53 12.00 -9.29
N ARG A 711 41.46 12.34 -8.58
CA ARG A 711 41.32 13.64 -7.95
C ARG A 711 42.20 13.80 -6.71
N GLY A 712 42.37 12.71 -5.93
CA GLY A 712 43.23 12.71 -4.77
C GLY A 712 44.69 12.99 -5.10
N GLU A 713 45.18 12.50 -6.26
CA GLU A 713 46.51 12.75 -6.75
C GLU A 713 46.56 13.89 -7.76
N SER A 714 45.42 14.49 -8.10
CA SER A 714 45.35 15.59 -9.07
C SER A 714 45.93 15.21 -10.44
N ASN A 715 45.68 13.99 -10.92
CA ASN A 715 46.18 13.54 -12.20
C ASN A 715 45.11 12.94 -13.12
N ILE A 716 45.34 13.06 -14.43
CA ILE A 716 44.51 12.46 -15.48
C ILE A 716 45.40 11.57 -16.34
N LEU A 717 44.96 10.32 -16.54
CA LEU A 717 45.63 9.34 -17.38
C LEU A 717 44.71 8.94 -18.53
N LEU A 718 45.20 9.06 -19.75
CA LEU A 718 44.51 8.69 -20.99
C LEU A 718 45.29 7.53 -21.63
N GLU A 719 44.58 6.46 -22.00
CA GLU A 719 45.19 5.28 -22.59
C GLU A 719 44.43 4.83 -23.85
N GLY A 720 45.17 4.38 -24.88
CA GLY A 720 44.63 3.87 -26.12
C GLY A 720 44.16 4.98 -27.08
N GLN A 721 45.04 5.40 -28.00
CA GLN A 721 44.76 6.47 -28.98
C GLN A 721 44.23 7.77 -28.32
N ALA A 722 44.94 8.21 -27.33
CA ALA A 722 44.60 9.37 -26.54
C ALA A 722 44.78 10.67 -27.30
N LYS A 723 43.81 11.60 -27.16
CA LYS A 723 43.86 12.91 -27.77
C LYS A 723 43.55 13.97 -26.71
N ALA A 724 44.34 15.02 -26.67
CA ALA A 724 44.14 16.12 -25.71
C ALA A 724 44.37 17.48 -26.41
N SER A 725 43.56 18.47 -26.04
CA SER A 725 43.77 19.84 -26.44
C SER A 725 44.49 20.60 -25.33
N ILE A 726 45.60 21.24 -25.67
CA ILE A 726 46.46 21.97 -24.73
C ILE A 726 46.51 23.43 -25.16
N TYR A 727 46.36 24.34 -24.20
CA TYR A 727 46.43 25.77 -24.42
C TYR A 727 47.78 26.32 -23.92
N LEU A 728 48.52 26.97 -24.78
CA LEU A 728 49.71 27.72 -24.39
C LEU A 728 49.34 29.19 -24.18
N ALA A 729 49.19 29.61 -22.91
CA ALA A 729 48.94 31.00 -22.57
C ALA A 729 50.23 31.81 -22.55
N SER A 730 50.16 33.11 -22.85
CA SER A 730 51.36 33.97 -22.95
C SER A 730 51.93 34.36 -21.58
N ASN A 731 51.15 34.46 -20.53
CA ASN A 731 51.59 34.76 -19.14
C ASN A 731 50.60 34.23 -18.07
N PRO A 732 51.06 33.54 -17.05
CA PRO A 732 50.18 33.05 -15.98
C PRO A 732 49.62 34.15 -15.03
N GLY A 733 50.04 35.42 -15.19
CA GLY A 733 49.57 36.54 -14.33
C GLY A 733 48.60 37.50 -14.98
N GLU A 734 48.38 37.43 -16.29
CA GLU A 734 47.49 38.31 -17.05
C GLU A 734 46.33 37.55 -17.66
N MET A 735 45.64 36.75 -16.87
CA MET A 735 44.28 36.23 -17.23
C MET A 735 43.20 37.25 -16.89
N GLY A 736 43.49 38.53 -17.06
CA GLY A 736 42.50 39.58 -17.06
C GLY A 736 42.47 40.22 -18.43
N GLU A 737 41.36 39.98 -19.15
CA GLU A 737 40.93 40.72 -20.34
C GLU A 737 41.86 40.72 -21.56
N GLN A 738 41.43 39.99 -22.60
CA GLN A 738 41.87 40.09 -24.00
C GLN A 738 43.21 39.45 -24.43
N SER A 739 43.31 38.11 -24.34
CA SER A 739 44.10 37.41 -25.38
C SER A 739 43.12 37.01 -26.48
N GLU A 740 43.05 37.79 -27.56
CA GLU A 740 42.07 37.59 -28.65
C GLU A 740 42.19 36.26 -29.38
N ASN A 741 43.26 35.45 -29.23
CA ASN A 741 43.42 34.12 -29.87
C ASN A 741 44.43 33.24 -29.10
N PRO A 742 44.01 32.36 -28.19
CA PRO A 742 44.89 31.35 -27.61
C PRO A 742 45.35 30.34 -28.67
N LEU A 743 46.64 29.99 -28.64
CA LEU A 743 47.16 28.93 -29.53
C LEU A 743 46.69 27.56 -29.01
N ILE A 744 45.85 26.91 -29.79
CA ILE A 744 45.30 25.57 -29.44
C ILE A 744 46.23 24.52 -30.08
N TRP A 745 46.69 23.60 -29.25
CA TRP A 745 47.48 22.45 -29.66
C TRP A 745 46.69 21.17 -29.37
N THR A 746 46.62 20.30 -30.36
CA THR A 746 46.05 18.96 -30.19
C THR A 746 47.19 17.95 -30.05
N LEU A 747 47.20 17.18 -28.99
CA LEU A 747 48.13 16.12 -28.70
C LEU A 747 47.46 14.76 -28.93
N ASP A 748 47.97 13.98 -29.87
CA ASP A 748 47.59 12.58 -30.08
C ASP A 748 48.76 11.68 -29.63
N ALA A 749 48.47 10.67 -28.80
CA ALA A 749 49.47 9.70 -28.31
C ALA A 749 48.81 8.38 -27.90
N GLN A 750 49.57 7.32 -27.69
CA GLN A 750 49.03 6.09 -27.16
C GLN A 750 48.66 6.23 -25.67
N ARG A 751 49.40 7.04 -24.93
CA ARG A 751 49.18 7.33 -23.53
C ARG A 751 49.49 8.79 -23.23
N ILE A 752 48.59 9.47 -22.55
CA ILE A 752 48.78 10.83 -22.05
C ILE A 752 48.54 10.83 -20.54
N GLN A 753 49.48 11.41 -19.80
CA GLN A 753 49.33 11.63 -18.37
C GLN A 753 49.42 13.13 -18.08
N SER A 754 48.48 13.68 -17.33
CA SER A 754 48.45 15.10 -17.01
C SER A 754 48.33 15.32 -15.50
N GLU A 755 49.11 16.23 -14.97
CA GLU A 755 48.92 16.75 -13.65
C GLU A 755 48.02 18.00 -13.74
N VAL A 756 46.97 18.06 -12.98
CA VAL A 756 45.94 19.10 -13.07
C VAL A 756 45.68 19.74 -11.69
N ASP A 757 45.19 20.95 -11.70
CA ASP A 757 44.63 21.60 -10.49
C ASP A 757 43.10 21.53 -10.61
N LEU A 758 42.53 20.50 -10.02
CA LEU A 758 41.07 20.23 -10.08
C LEU A 758 40.27 21.15 -9.17
N GLU A 759 40.91 21.83 -8.22
CA GLU A 759 40.24 22.77 -7.28
C GLU A 759 40.11 24.18 -7.90
N SER A 760 40.92 24.49 -8.90
CA SER A 760 40.86 25.80 -9.61
C SER A 760 39.64 25.85 -10.52
N THR A 761 38.94 26.99 -10.55
CA THR A 761 37.87 27.28 -11.51
C THR A 761 38.36 28.42 -12.43
N PRO A 762 38.67 28.18 -13.70
CA PRO A 762 38.65 26.88 -14.40
C PRO A 762 39.80 25.94 -13.99
N ILE A 763 39.66 24.63 -14.29
CA ILE A 763 40.70 23.61 -14.06
C ILE A 763 41.97 24.00 -14.82
N ARG A 764 43.10 23.96 -14.12
CA ARG A 764 44.40 24.34 -14.72
C ARG A 764 45.29 23.10 -14.90
N LEU A 765 45.76 22.90 -16.11
CA LEU A 765 46.79 21.91 -16.41
C LEU A 765 48.13 22.39 -15.84
N LYS A 766 48.77 21.58 -15.00
CA LYS A 766 50.13 21.86 -14.46
C LYS A 766 51.23 21.25 -15.34
N SER A 767 51.01 19.99 -15.72
CA SER A 767 51.94 19.31 -16.63
C SER A 767 51.18 18.28 -17.50
N VAL A 768 51.75 17.97 -18.68
CA VAL A 768 51.26 16.91 -19.57
C VAL A 768 52.43 16.11 -20.08
N GLU A 769 52.36 14.80 -20.01
CA GLU A 769 53.27 13.85 -20.60
C GLU A 769 52.52 12.92 -21.56
N GLY A 770 52.98 12.87 -22.83
CA GLY A 770 52.44 11.96 -23.85
C GLY A 770 53.50 10.96 -24.30
N LYS A 771 53.14 9.68 -24.43
CA LYS A 771 54.02 8.59 -24.82
C LYS A 771 53.43 7.74 -25.94
N GLY A 772 54.30 7.27 -26.83
CA GLY A 772 53.98 6.30 -27.88
C GLY A 772 53.27 6.94 -29.09
N GLY A 773 53.99 7.13 -30.17
CA GLY A 773 53.46 7.66 -31.43
C GLY A 773 52.87 9.06 -31.32
N VAL A 774 53.53 9.95 -30.59
CA VAL A 774 53.08 11.30 -30.31
C VAL A 774 52.95 12.13 -31.57
N VAL A 775 51.78 12.74 -31.78
CA VAL A 775 51.55 13.77 -32.82
C VAL A 775 51.00 15.01 -32.12
N LEU A 776 51.74 16.09 -32.22
CA LEU A 776 51.31 17.39 -31.72
C LEU A 776 50.91 18.27 -32.88
N LEU A 777 49.69 18.72 -32.91
CA LEU A 777 49.13 19.53 -33.99
C LEU A 777 48.65 20.89 -33.44
N GLN A 778 49.09 21.95 -34.08
CA GLN A 778 48.57 23.29 -33.83
C GLN A 778 47.51 23.60 -34.89
N GLU A 779 46.26 23.72 -34.47
CA GLU A 779 45.09 23.76 -35.36
C GLU A 779 45.07 25.03 -36.22
N GLN A 780 45.42 26.18 -35.68
CA GLN A 780 45.37 27.48 -36.38
C GLN A 780 46.59 27.72 -37.28
N GLY A 781 47.74 27.24 -36.85
CA GLY A 781 48.98 27.52 -37.52
C GLY A 781 49.53 26.45 -38.46
N GLN A 782 48.79 25.32 -38.53
CA GLN A 782 49.15 24.21 -39.42
C GLN A 782 50.55 23.61 -39.12
N LEU A 783 50.98 23.66 -37.86
CA LEU A 783 52.18 23.00 -37.40
C LEU A 783 51.86 21.59 -36.89
N GLU A 784 52.66 20.63 -37.32
CA GLU A 784 52.59 19.26 -36.90
C GLU A 784 53.98 18.78 -36.47
N PHE A 785 54.02 18.23 -35.23
CA PHE A 785 55.26 17.61 -34.71
C PHE A 785 54.96 16.15 -34.41
N ARG A 786 55.85 15.25 -34.80
CA ARG A 786 55.71 13.82 -34.47
C ARG A 786 56.96 13.37 -33.70
N GLY A 787 56.72 12.63 -32.65
CA GLY A 787 57.75 12.11 -31.78
C GLY A 787 57.27 10.88 -30.97
N GLN A 788 58.03 10.49 -29.95
CA GLN A 788 57.69 9.35 -29.11
C GLN A 788 57.35 9.76 -27.69
N LEU A 789 57.94 10.84 -27.21
CA LEU A 789 57.69 11.39 -25.88
C LEU A 789 57.44 12.88 -25.99
N PHE A 790 56.35 13.32 -25.39
CA PHE A 790 55.97 14.72 -25.25
C PHE A 790 55.93 15.08 -23.77
N ARG A 791 56.40 16.28 -23.43
CA ARG A 791 56.27 16.88 -22.10
C ARG A 791 55.93 18.35 -22.21
N TRP A 792 54.96 18.79 -21.45
CA TRP A 792 54.60 20.19 -21.25
C TRP A 792 54.54 20.54 -19.78
N ASP A 793 55.06 21.70 -19.44
CA ASP A 793 55.11 22.25 -18.10
C ASP A 793 54.54 23.67 -18.10
N GLN A 794 53.45 23.90 -17.35
CA GLN A 794 52.78 25.19 -17.29
C GLN A 794 53.64 26.27 -16.64
N LYS A 795 54.39 25.98 -15.56
CA LYS A 795 55.21 26.98 -14.88
C LYS A 795 56.32 27.50 -15.77
N GLN A 796 56.86 26.62 -16.58
CA GLN A 796 57.92 26.96 -17.51
C GLN A 796 57.40 27.42 -18.88
N GLN A 797 56.08 27.28 -19.13
CA GLN A 797 55.47 27.49 -20.46
C GLN A 797 56.27 26.79 -21.58
N ARG A 798 56.75 25.61 -21.23
CA ARG A 798 57.70 24.85 -22.02
C ARG A 798 57.12 23.53 -22.48
N LEU A 799 57.24 23.28 -23.79
CA LEU A 799 56.84 22.05 -24.41
C LEU A 799 58.13 21.38 -24.96
N THR A 800 58.29 20.08 -24.68
CA THR A 800 59.42 19.29 -25.15
C THR A 800 58.91 18.05 -25.86
N LEU A 801 59.43 17.80 -27.08
CA LEU A 801 59.24 16.54 -27.80
C LEU A 801 60.60 15.86 -28.01
N THR A 802 60.60 14.55 -27.78
CA THR A 802 61.79 13.74 -27.99
C THR A 802 61.45 12.47 -28.79
N SER A 803 62.47 12.00 -29.52
CA SER A 803 62.46 10.73 -30.22
C SER A 803 63.50 9.80 -29.62
N GLU A 804 63.07 8.63 -29.11
CA GLU A 804 63.99 7.67 -28.45
C GLU A 804 64.73 6.74 -29.44
N ASP A 805 64.20 6.49 -30.67
CA ASP A 805 64.66 5.39 -31.54
C ASP A 805 65.54 5.85 -32.77
N GLY A 806 66.06 6.99 -32.68
CA GLY A 806 66.96 7.47 -33.77
C GLY A 806 66.25 7.85 -35.09
N GLN A 807 64.88 7.71 -35.12
CA GLN A 807 64.15 8.11 -36.34
C GLN A 807 63.89 9.62 -36.45
N GLY A 808 64.34 10.41 -35.50
CA GLY A 808 64.14 11.85 -35.45
C GLY A 808 62.68 12.33 -35.45
N LEU A 809 62.42 13.51 -34.91
CA LEU A 809 61.15 14.21 -34.94
C LEU A 809 60.90 14.77 -36.35
N GLN A 810 59.66 14.67 -36.80
CA GLN A 810 59.28 15.30 -38.08
C GLN A 810 58.40 16.50 -37.80
N THR A 811 58.72 17.64 -38.27
CA THR A 811 57.94 18.87 -38.17
C THR A 811 57.42 19.28 -39.53
N PHE A 812 56.17 19.42 -39.66
CA PHE A 812 55.50 19.81 -40.90
C PHE A 812 54.73 21.10 -40.69
N SER A 813 54.83 22.07 -41.57
CA SER A 813 53.85 23.12 -41.66
C SER A 813 52.68 22.64 -42.52
N ARG A 814 51.48 22.50 -41.94
CA ARG A 814 50.30 22.24 -42.75
C ARG A 814 49.91 23.54 -43.46
N GLY A 815 50.03 23.61 -44.72
CA GLY A 815 49.56 24.73 -45.48
C GLY A 815 49.60 24.40 -46.99
N LYS A 816 49.26 25.34 -47.83
CA LYS A 816 49.51 25.19 -49.27
C LYS A 816 51.01 24.92 -49.47
N ASP A 817 51.38 23.85 -50.25
CA ASP A 817 52.78 23.57 -50.58
C ASP A 817 53.49 24.83 -51.04
N PRO A 818 54.73 25.02 -50.66
CA PRO A 818 55.68 24.09 -50.08
C PRO A 818 55.69 24.11 -48.53
N ARG A 819 55.94 22.94 -47.88
CA ARG A 819 56.01 22.72 -46.42
C ARG A 819 57.44 22.72 -45.93
N ASP A 820 57.70 23.36 -44.78
CA ASP A 820 58.95 23.17 -44.06
C ASP A 820 58.92 21.78 -43.38
N GLU A 821 60.00 21.03 -43.49
CA GLU A 821 60.14 19.71 -42.90
C GLU A 821 61.49 19.65 -42.15
N ILE A 822 61.38 19.32 -40.83
CA ILE A 822 62.61 19.28 -40.01
C ILE A 822 62.62 17.95 -39.26
N VAL A 823 63.76 17.28 -39.31
CA VAL A 823 63.98 16.02 -38.59
C VAL A 823 65.08 16.29 -37.56
N ALA A 824 64.68 16.20 -36.25
CA ALA A 824 65.56 16.42 -35.11
C ALA A 824 65.31 15.36 -34.04
N ARG A 825 66.18 15.23 -33.06
CA ARG A 825 65.96 14.30 -31.93
C ARG A 825 65.16 14.88 -30.80
N GLU A 826 65.24 16.19 -30.62
CA GLU A 826 64.54 16.93 -29.61
C GLU A 826 63.99 18.25 -30.11
N VAL A 827 62.78 18.63 -29.74
CA VAL A 827 62.21 19.97 -29.96
C VAL A 827 61.72 20.51 -28.63
N VAL A 828 62.15 21.74 -28.34
CA VAL A 828 61.65 22.51 -27.18
C VAL A 828 60.94 23.74 -27.71
N LEU A 829 59.69 23.91 -27.41
CA LEU A 829 58.86 25.04 -27.80
C LEU A 829 58.53 25.91 -26.56
N VAL A 830 58.65 27.22 -26.74
CA VAL A 830 58.34 28.22 -25.71
C VAL A 830 57.59 29.38 -26.34
N ARG A 831 56.53 29.84 -25.79
CA ARG A 831 55.85 31.06 -26.19
C ARG A 831 56.46 32.25 -25.47
N THR A 832 56.82 33.30 -26.20
CA THR A 832 57.47 34.46 -25.64
C THR A 832 56.81 35.74 -26.15
N THR A 833 56.76 36.75 -25.29
CA THR A 833 56.36 38.12 -25.65
C THR A 833 57.62 38.99 -25.85
N SER A 834 57.66 39.70 -26.96
CA SER A 834 58.79 40.61 -27.16
C SER A 834 58.68 41.78 -26.24
N SER A 835 59.81 42.11 -25.56
CA SER A 835 59.94 43.33 -24.74
C SER A 835 60.12 44.53 -25.67
N GLY A 836 59.06 45.25 -26.04
CA GLY A 836 59.10 46.46 -26.84
C GLY A 836 57.81 47.25 -26.76
N THR A 837 57.80 48.48 -27.32
CA THR A 837 56.63 49.34 -27.38
C THR A 837 55.37 48.75 -28.07
N ASN A 838 55.55 47.65 -28.80
CA ASN A 838 54.48 46.80 -29.31
C ASN A 838 54.76 45.33 -28.98
N PRO A 839 54.24 44.78 -27.86
CA PRO A 839 54.58 43.40 -27.55
C PRO A 839 53.94 42.47 -28.59
N GLN A 840 54.79 41.82 -29.38
CA GLN A 840 54.33 40.78 -30.28
C GLN A 840 54.63 39.43 -29.70
N GLU A 841 53.67 38.60 -29.67
CA GLU A 841 53.80 37.20 -29.29
C GLU A 841 54.57 36.41 -30.32
N ARG A 842 55.53 35.59 -29.89
CA ARG A 842 56.38 34.76 -30.74
C ARG A 842 56.43 33.35 -30.18
N LEU A 843 56.39 32.37 -31.04
CA LEU A 843 56.73 31.00 -30.71
C LEU A 843 58.18 30.73 -31.07
N GLU A 844 58.96 30.33 -30.08
CA GLU A 844 60.33 29.96 -30.25
C GLU A 844 60.52 28.45 -30.15
N ALA A 845 61.21 27.81 -31.13
CA ALA A 845 61.47 26.38 -31.12
C ALA A 845 62.99 26.13 -31.20
N LEU A 846 63.51 25.47 -30.16
CA LEU A 846 64.87 24.94 -30.19
C LEU A 846 64.82 23.46 -30.58
N LEU A 847 65.48 23.13 -31.65
CA LEU A 847 65.65 21.76 -32.14
C LEU A 847 67.08 21.30 -31.96
N SER A 848 67.26 20.13 -31.37
CA SER A 848 68.58 19.58 -31.06
C SER A 848 68.91 18.34 -31.93
N SER A 849 70.15 18.19 -32.31
CA SER A 849 70.61 17.12 -33.20
C SER A 849 69.79 17.10 -34.52
N VAL A 850 69.76 18.21 -35.22
CA VAL A 850 69.00 18.38 -36.44
C VAL A 850 69.63 17.53 -37.57
N LEU A 851 68.94 16.47 -37.95
CA LEU A 851 69.35 15.50 -38.95
C LEU A 851 69.10 16.02 -40.37
N SER A 852 67.97 16.76 -40.51
CA SER A 852 67.59 17.42 -41.76
C SER A 852 66.64 18.54 -41.48
N ALA A 853 66.74 19.70 -42.03
CA ALA A 853 65.78 20.79 -41.98
C ALA A 853 65.60 21.37 -43.40
N VAL A 854 64.38 21.27 -43.93
CA VAL A 854 63.99 21.88 -45.20
C VAL A 854 63.22 23.16 -44.87
N ILE A 855 63.79 24.32 -45.13
CA ILE A 855 63.22 25.63 -44.85
C ILE A 855 62.99 26.37 -46.19
N HIS A 856 61.73 26.84 -46.35
CA HIS A 856 61.36 27.59 -47.57
C HIS A 856 61.52 29.09 -47.35
N LEU A 857 62.28 29.69 -48.19
CA LEU A 857 62.51 31.12 -48.19
C LEU A 857 61.39 31.84 -48.94
N GLN A 858 60.49 32.46 -48.22
CA GLN A 858 59.33 33.16 -48.80
C GLN A 858 59.53 34.68 -48.72
N GLY A 859 59.64 35.34 -49.85
CA GLY A 859 59.66 36.81 -49.94
C GLY A 859 58.24 37.41 -49.97
N LYS A 860 58.14 38.72 -49.80
CA LYS A 860 56.92 39.49 -49.94
C LYS A 860 56.33 39.45 -51.40
N ASP A 861 57.08 39.06 -52.37
CA ASP A 861 56.64 38.96 -53.75
C ASP A 861 56.10 37.54 -54.02
N ASN A 862 54.98 37.36 -54.66
CA ASN A 862 54.37 36.07 -54.99
C ASN A 862 55.21 35.14 -55.86
N ARG A 863 56.51 35.07 -55.65
CA ARG A 863 57.45 34.21 -56.38
C ARG A 863 57.55 32.84 -55.74
N ALA A 864 57.90 31.84 -56.53
CA ALA A 864 58.14 30.50 -56.01
C ALA A 864 59.19 30.56 -54.89
N PRO A 865 58.87 29.90 -53.71
CA PRO A 865 59.73 29.89 -52.54
C PRO A 865 61.07 29.16 -52.94
N GLY A 866 62.21 29.71 -52.51
CA GLY A 866 63.50 28.99 -52.56
C GLY A 866 63.54 27.98 -51.41
N LYS A 867 64.25 26.89 -51.56
CA LYS A 867 64.41 25.81 -50.59
C LYS A 867 65.90 25.77 -50.16
N VAL A 868 66.09 25.74 -48.82
CA VAL A 868 67.36 25.41 -48.20
C VAL A 868 67.27 24.17 -47.37
N ASP A 869 68.19 23.24 -47.54
CA ASP A 869 68.32 22.04 -46.70
C ASP A 869 69.48 22.29 -45.72
N LEU A 870 69.24 22.04 -44.45
CA LEU A 870 70.16 22.32 -43.34
C LEU A 870 70.36 21.10 -42.45
N ARG A 871 71.63 20.90 -42.00
CA ARG A 871 71.91 19.99 -40.84
C ARG A 871 72.68 20.79 -39.80
N SER A 872 72.44 20.58 -38.54
CA SER A 872 73.18 21.26 -37.46
C SER A 872 73.01 20.49 -36.12
N GLU A 873 73.87 20.83 -35.17
CA GLU A 873 73.68 20.30 -33.81
C GLU A 873 72.47 20.94 -33.16
N GLU A 874 72.30 22.24 -33.31
CA GLU A 874 71.15 23.02 -32.75
C GLU A 874 70.61 23.96 -33.85
N LEU A 875 69.26 24.14 -33.76
CA LEU A 875 68.45 25.05 -34.58
C LEU A 875 67.44 25.79 -33.78
N LEU A 876 67.51 27.09 -33.60
CA LEU A 876 66.52 27.92 -32.95
C LEU A 876 65.63 28.58 -34.02
N LEU A 877 64.38 28.27 -34.04
CA LEU A 877 63.39 28.85 -34.96
C LEU A 877 62.58 29.91 -34.22
N THR A 878 62.39 31.08 -34.82
CA THR A 878 61.41 32.06 -34.42
C THR A 878 60.24 31.99 -35.39
N LEU A 879 59.07 31.52 -34.84
CA LEU A 879 57.85 31.35 -35.60
C LEU A 879 56.94 32.57 -35.35
N LYS A 880 56.34 33.11 -36.39
CA LYS A 880 55.40 34.22 -36.32
C LYS A 880 54.13 33.90 -37.07
N GLU A 881 53.00 34.40 -36.55
CA GLU A 881 51.75 34.40 -37.30
C GLU A 881 51.86 35.37 -38.48
N GLY A 882 51.41 34.94 -39.64
CA GLY A 882 51.31 35.78 -40.79
C GLY A 882 50.21 36.83 -40.63
N LEU A 883 50.47 38.10 -40.95
CA LEU A 883 49.46 39.17 -40.97
C LEU A 883 48.34 38.76 -41.96
N GLY A 884 47.16 38.50 -41.46
CA GLY A 884 45.98 38.10 -42.23
C GLY A 884 45.94 36.64 -42.69
N ASP A 885 46.84 35.80 -42.24
CA ASP A 885 46.91 34.36 -42.56
C ASP A 885 47.20 33.63 -41.26
N THR A 886 46.33 32.68 -40.89
CA THR A 886 46.40 31.90 -39.63
C THR A 886 47.59 30.95 -39.56
N THR A 887 48.48 30.97 -40.64
CA THR A 887 49.62 30.07 -40.71
C THR A 887 50.80 30.60 -39.92
N ILE A 888 51.34 29.80 -39.02
CA ILE A 888 52.58 30.06 -38.32
C ILE A 888 53.75 29.64 -39.26
N ARG A 889 54.69 30.57 -39.51
CA ARG A 889 55.81 30.32 -40.38
C ARG A 889 57.15 30.68 -39.73
N ALA A 890 58.20 29.97 -40.10
CA ALA A 890 59.51 30.32 -39.69
C ALA A 890 59.84 31.74 -40.18
N HIS A 891 60.07 32.68 -39.28
CA HIS A 891 60.49 34.05 -39.58
C HIS A 891 61.98 34.17 -39.61
N GLU A 892 62.61 33.57 -38.65
CA GLU A 892 64.04 33.52 -38.48
C GLU A 892 64.50 32.15 -38.00
N ALA A 893 65.56 31.61 -38.51
CA ALA A 893 66.17 30.39 -38.01
C ALA A 893 67.64 30.62 -37.75
N LEU A 894 68.09 30.26 -36.55
CA LEU A 894 69.52 30.36 -36.15
C LEU A 894 70.05 28.94 -35.90
N ALA A 895 71.03 28.52 -36.68
CA ALA A 895 71.65 27.21 -36.57
C ALA A 895 73.08 27.30 -36.10
N TRP A 896 73.50 26.39 -35.25
CA TRP A 896 74.92 26.33 -34.81
C TRP A 896 75.37 24.90 -34.56
N GLY A 897 76.68 24.71 -34.47
CA GLY A 897 77.34 23.41 -34.32
C GLY A 897 77.31 22.63 -35.63
N SER A 898 78.42 22.55 -36.28
CA SER A 898 78.65 21.73 -37.50
C SER A 898 77.58 21.90 -38.59
N VAL A 899 77.30 23.17 -38.98
CA VAL A 899 76.23 23.49 -39.93
C VAL A 899 76.63 23.06 -41.35
N ASP A 900 75.86 22.17 -41.99
CA ASP A 900 75.87 21.77 -43.39
C ASP A 900 74.59 22.26 -44.08
N LEU A 901 74.71 23.31 -44.90
CA LEU A 901 73.63 23.95 -45.62
C LEU A 901 73.74 23.71 -47.14
N ARG A 902 72.59 23.37 -47.75
CA ARG A 902 72.45 23.22 -49.17
C ARG A 902 71.41 24.14 -49.77
N GLY A 903 71.68 24.87 -50.78
CA GLY A 903 70.74 25.75 -51.47
C GLY A 903 71.01 25.78 -52.94
N GLY A 904 70.09 25.19 -53.72
CA GLY A 904 70.36 24.95 -55.14
C GLY A 904 71.62 24.11 -55.37
N ASP A 905 72.51 24.57 -56.17
CA ASP A 905 73.81 23.89 -56.53
C ASP A 905 74.84 24.07 -55.38
N TYR A 906 74.57 24.86 -54.35
CA TYR A 906 75.56 25.22 -53.34
C TYR A 906 75.42 24.30 -52.09
N ARG A 907 76.55 23.85 -51.58
CA ARG A 907 76.73 23.26 -50.27
C ARG A 907 77.64 24.15 -49.44
N ILE A 908 77.24 24.54 -48.25
CA ILE A 908 77.99 25.45 -47.41
C ILE A 908 78.22 24.81 -46.06
N LEU A 909 79.50 24.69 -45.69
CA LEU A 909 79.86 24.23 -44.34
C LEU A 909 80.19 25.42 -43.45
N SER A 910 79.57 25.54 -42.29
CA SER A 910 79.80 26.65 -41.35
C SER A 910 79.66 26.23 -39.91
N GLU A 911 80.06 27.08 -39.02
CA GLU A 911 79.79 26.86 -37.59
C GLU A 911 78.36 27.38 -37.15
N ARG A 912 77.97 28.46 -37.90
CA ARG A 912 76.66 29.09 -37.60
C ARG A 912 75.96 29.52 -38.88
N ALA A 913 74.61 29.49 -38.85
CA ALA A 913 73.80 30.03 -39.95
C ALA A 913 72.59 30.81 -39.37
N ARG A 914 72.34 31.96 -40.05
CA ARG A 914 71.11 32.74 -39.81
C ARG A 914 70.31 32.78 -41.09
N ILE A 915 69.10 32.20 -41.02
CA ILE A 915 68.15 32.16 -42.12
C ILE A 915 67.06 33.22 -41.84
N LEU A 916 67.03 34.20 -42.77
CA LEU A 916 65.99 35.24 -42.74
C LEU A 916 64.98 34.94 -43.87
N ALA A 917 64.00 34.16 -43.56
CA ALA A 917 63.02 33.60 -44.50
C ALA A 917 62.31 34.70 -45.34
N ARG A 918 61.89 35.80 -44.72
CA ARG A 918 61.25 36.96 -45.37
C ARG A 918 62.17 37.67 -46.31
N ASN A 919 63.49 37.72 -46.04
CA ASN A 919 64.50 38.40 -46.87
C ASN A 919 65.10 37.49 -47.93
N ARG A 920 64.67 36.21 -47.94
CA ARG A 920 65.25 35.19 -48.83
C ARG A 920 66.76 35.07 -48.70
N THR A 921 67.27 35.26 -47.50
CA THR A 921 68.78 35.30 -47.32
C THR A 921 69.18 34.35 -46.22
N VAL A 922 70.31 33.73 -46.35
CA VAL A 922 71.00 32.99 -45.34
C VAL A 922 72.39 33.59 -45.09
N GLU A 923 72.65 33.95 -43.87
CA GLU A 923 73.96 34.46 -43.44
C GLU A 923 74.72 33.35 -42.72
N LEU A 924 75.84 32.95 -43.14
CA LEU A 924 76.70 31.89 -42.60
C LEU A 924 77.96 32.49 -41.99
N THR A 925 78.33 32.08 -40.81
CA THR A 925 79.47 32.55 -40.09
C THR A 925 80.33 31.41 -39.57
N GLY A 926 81.66 31.55 -39.70
CA GLY A 926 82.61 30.66 -39.09
C GLY A 926 83.40 31.33 -37.96
N SER A 927 83.94 30.52 -37.06
CA SER A 927 84.89 31.01 -36.06
C SER A 927 86.29 31.14 -36.52
N SER A 928 87.20 31.56 -35.69
CA SER A 928 88.62 31.54 -35.94
C SER A 928 89.16 30.13 -36.16
N ARG A 929 88.50 29.10 -35.71
CA ARG A 929 88.86 27.67 -35.85
C ARG A 929 88.30 27.03 -37.10
N GLN A 930 87.04 27.41 -37.48
CA GLN A 930 86.33 26.83 -38.60
C GLN A 930 85.77 27.94 -39.47
N GLN A 931 86.44 28.20 -40.60
CA GLN A 931 85.96 29.15 -41.59
C GLN A 931 84.83 28.59 -42.41
N VAL A 932 83.98 29.45 -43.00
CA VAL A 932 82.86 29.04 -43.88
C VAL A 932 83.46 28.51 -45.17
N GLN A 933 83.09 27.29 -45.59
CA GLN A 933 83.49 26.65 -46.84
C GLN A 933 82.27 26.56 -47.78
N VAL A 934 82.48 27.02 -49.04
CA VAL A 934 81.41 27.04 -50.07
C VAL A 934 81.80 26.14 -51.20
N PHE A 935 80.93 25.19 -51.47
CA PHE A 935 81.02 24.25 -52.57
C PHE A 935 79.92 24.49 -53.59
N ARG A 936 80.24 24.48 -54.90
CA ARG A 936 79.18 24.42 -55.94
C ARG A 936 79.51 23.19 -56.81
N ASP A 937 78.45 22.35 -57.01
CA ASP A 937 78.60 21.08 -57.70
C ASP A 937 79.74 20.20 -57.17
N GLY A 938 79.98 20.24 -55.85
CA GLY A 938 81.05 19.50 -55.17
C GLY A 938 82.43 20.13 -55.22
N VAL A 939 82.63 21.23 -55.95
CA VAL A 939 83.88 21.93 -56.06
C VAL A 939 83.87 23.19 -55.19
N SER A 940 84.95 23.49 -54.48
CA SER A 940 85.09 24.74 -53.73
C SER A 940 84.96 25.94 -54.65
N SER A 941 83.89 26.79 -54.39
CA SER A 941 83.51 27.91 -55.23
C SER A 941 83.94 29.27 -54.69
N LEU A 942 84.34 29.38 -53.48
CA LEU A 942 84.82 30.57 -52.81
C LEU A 942 85.93 30.19 -51.82
N PRO A 943 86.90 31.04 -51.63
CA PRO A 943 87.91 30.83 -50.62
C PRO A 943 87.30 30.80 -49.25
N PRO A 944 87.85 30.02 -48.33
CA PRO A 944 87.34 29.97 -46.96
C PRO A 944 87.18 31.37 -46.36
N SER A 945 85.96 31.71 -45.89
CA SER A 945 85.61 33.06 -45.44
C SER A 945 85.12 33.07 -44.03
N ARG A 946 85.23 34.20 -43.34
CA ARG A 946 84.67 34.32 -42.00
C ARG A 946 83.18 34.46 -42.02
N ALA A 947 82.57 35.01 -43.05
CA ALA A 947 81.12 35.12 -43.22
C ALA A 947 80.76 35.07 -44.71
N VAL A 948 79.58 34.43 -45.01
CA VAL A 948 79.07 34.30 -46.39
C VAL A 948 77.54 34.54 -46.33
N LYS A 949 77.01 35.22 -47.35
CA LYS A 949 75.59 35.43 -47.56
C LYS A 949 75.08 34.67 -48.76
N LEU A 950 74.03 33.83 -48.54
CA LEU A 950 73.34 33.18 -49.65
C LEU A 950 72.05 33.93 -49.88
N THR A 951 71.77 34.41 -51.04
CA THR A 951 70.55 35.14 -51.40
C THR A 951 69.82 34.39 -52.49
N GLN A 952 68.53 34.14 -52.34
CA GLN A 952 67.70 33.58 -53.39
C GLN A 952 67.35 34.68 -54.40
N GLU A 953 67.73 34.51 -55.68
CA GLU A 953 67.36 35.39 -56.77
C GLU A 953 66.49 34.66 -57.80
N ARG A 954 66.07 35.39 -58.88
CA ARG A 954 65.35 34.78 -60.02
C ARG A 954 66.26 33.76 -60.71
N GLY A 955 65.93 32.50 -60.58
CA GLY A 955 66.62 31.40 -61.27
C GLY A 955 67.76 30.71 -60.51
N GLY A 956 67.93 30.99 -59.22
CA GLY A 956 68.97 30.31 -58.46
C GLY A 956 69.33 31.01 -57.15
N TYR A 957 70.51 30.66 -56.65
CA TYR A 957 71.06 31.27 -55.45
C TYR A 957 72.34 32.03 -55.80
N ARG A 958 72.50 33.16 -55.14
CA ARG A 958 73.76 33.96 -55.23
C ARG A 958 74.45 33.87 -53.88
N VAL A 959 75.75 33.61 -53.92
CA VAL A 959 76.61 33.53 -52.75
C VAL A 959 77.62 34.69 -52.76
N GLU A 960 77.70 35.42 -51.69
CA GLU A 960 78.63 36.54 -51.50
C GLU A 960 79.38 36.38 -50.19
N SER A 961 80.68 36.69 -50.21
CA SER A 961 81.48 36.81 -48.99
C SER A 961 81.21 38.15 -48.33
N LEU A 962 80.91 38.09 -47.00
CA LEU A 962 80.68 39.29 -46.23
C LEU A 962 81.93 39.74 -45.47
N PRO A 963 82.21 41.07 -45.43
CA PRO A 963 83.42 41.60 -44.73
C PRO A 963 83.28 41.43 -43.21
N ARG A 964 82.10 41.45 -42.67
CA ARG A 964 81.75 41.16 -41.25
C ARG A 964 80.51 40.32 -41.16
N ALA A 965 80.48 39.45 -40.17
CA ALA A 965 79.26 38.73 -39.83
C ALA A 965 78.18 39.72 -39.36
N GLY A 966 76.98 39.59 -39.89
CA GLY A 966 75.80 40.27 -39.29
C GLY A 966 75.74 39.95 -37.82
N GLY A 967 75.53 40.96 -36.96
CA GLY A 967 75.57 40.79 -35.53
C GLY A 967 74.43 39.92 -35.01
N TRP A 968 74.72 38.74 -34.51
CA TRP A 968 73.80 37.96 -33.71
C TRP A 968 73.72 38.62 -32.34
N SER A 969 72.48 38.84 -31.84
CA SER A 969 72.29 39.22 -30.48
C SER A 969 72.41 37.97 -29.58
N MET A 970 73.66 37.75 -29.08
CA MET A 970 73.89 36.67 -28.12
C MET A 970 72.97 36.75 -26.92
N ARG A 971 72.60 37.97 -26.51
CA ARG A 971 71.69 38.21 -25.38
C ARG A 971 70.33 37.68 -25.69
N ASP A 972 69.81 37.83 -26.89
CA ASP A 972 68.48 37.30 -27.27
C ASP A 972 68.52 35.80 -27.33
N ILE A 973 69.56 35.18 -27.78
CA ILE A 973 69.72 33.73 -27.79
C ILE A 973 69.82 33.18 -26.38
N GLU A 974 70.69 33.80 -25.57
CA GLU A 974 70.76 33.38 -24.14
C GLU A 974 69.47 33.57 -23.39
N THR A 975 68.72 34.60 -23.72
CA THR A 975 67.37 34.80 -23.14
C THR A 975 66.45 33.73 -23.61
N SER A 976 66.33 33.36 -24.84
CA SER A 976 65.57 32.28 -25.43
C SER A 976 65.95 30.91 -24.84
N LEU A 977 67.26 30.62 -24.79
CA LEU A 977 67.78 29.38 -24.20
C LEU A 977 67.52 29.30 -22.71
N GLY A 978 67.59 30.41 -21.99
CA GLY A 978 67.26 30.50 -20.57
C GLY A 978 65.77 30.17 -20.28
N ARG A 979 64.86 30.72 -21.09
CA ARG A 979 63.42 30.39 -21.04
C ARG A 979 63.15 28.93 -21.30
N MET A 980 63.92 28.33 -22.19
CA MET A 980 63.82 26.91 -22.51
C MET A 980 64.59 26.01 -21.54
N GLY A 981 65.29 26.57 -20.54
CA GLY A 981 66.16 25.82 -19.62
C GLY A 981 67.30 25.07 -20.27
N ARG A 982 67.86 25.66 -21.36
CA ARG A 982 68.91 25.05 -22.20
C ARG A 982 70.13 25.97 -22.39
N LEU A 983 70.45 26.70 -21.33
CA LEU A 983 71.62 27.59 -21.39
C LEU A 983 72.94 26.86 -21.72
N ASP A 984 73.02 25.57 -21.39
CA ASP A 984 74.12 24.68 -21.72
C ASP A 984 74.31 24.50 -23.23
N ARG A 985 73.25 24.77 -24.00
CA ARG A 985 73.29 24.63 -25.50
C ARG A 985 73.52 25.91 -26.24
N ARG A 986 73.97 26.95 -25.56
CA ARG A 986 74.37 28.21 -26.20
C ARG A 986 75.47 28.02 -27.20
N PRO A 987 75.49 28.75 -28.33
CA PRO A 987 76.61 28.74 -29.24
C PRO A 987 77.86 29.33 -28.56
N SER A 988 79.01 28.80 -28.86
CA SER A 988 80.27 29.38 -28.36
C SER A 988 80.37 30.81 -28.84
N PRO A 989 80.93 31.77 -28.03
CA PRO A 989 80.99 33.18 -28.36
C PRO A 989 81.77 33.51 -29.64
#